data_bcc1adde1d50b0c01aa3ac37f1fd008f
#
_entry.id   bcc1adde1d50b0c01aa3ac37f1fd008f
#
_cell.length_a   1.000
_cell.length_b   1.000
_cell.length_c   1.000
_cell.angle_alpha   90.00
_cell.angle_beta   90.00
_cell.angle_gamma   90.00
#
_symmetry.space_group_name_H-M   'P 1'
#
loop_
_entity.id
_entity.type
_entity.pdbx_description
1 polymer ?
#
loop_
_entity_poly.entity_id
_entity_poly.type
_entity_poly.pdbx_seq_one_letter_code
_entity_poly.pdbx_strand_id
1 'polypeptide(L)'
;MPHMLKTVALSAAAALVMAVDWLRFEEPRSGGGRPFVLAALAITAVLLRPLWLRLVGVALASLIAAAVAFSLSPLALWPGGDGFFRPIGSRFSRGFLDFYDFRLPIDPTAHPAMHSVILVAIFGFTLAVALAVASRHALLAVVFFFIGAGWPATLLSGGNELGRGIAILAVALALLAGMTERPSKLALIATGAVIACALALSSSPAVAKSAFLDWQHWDFYTRPQKPVSVKYIWDARYDGVHFPKKRTTVLTIRAPRRPYYWRATILDRFDGTRWLEHVWRDTPSQRRQLEPPAARDRANLVRQEVTVAALEDNHVIGASMPISNDLRNRAAYEGQGVALAIGGLHRGEHYAVWSYAPQPTPEELVRVKAVYPKALTRPKRELDVAPGVTALPFGTPGRDGKLFASLTGRLQPYADMFQRAQAVAGETSSPYAAVVALEAWFRSTGGFTYSEQPGTAPGLPPLVGFVAVTKNGYCQHFAGAMALMLRLLGIPARVAAGFVPGRYHDDFWQVTDHDAHTWVEVWFRGYGWLPFDPTPGRGRLAGTYSSTSLGFNAQSAQKLLALVVRGGAVFGRGGASGVLAHDSERRNPRSTGDLPLGIGGRLTPGPKKRSPSLLFFLFLLACALAAVIVLFKTARRKLRYLTRDPRQIAVACARELAEFVHDQRVPAEKAATFRELGGTVSARLGVDASGFARAATAARYGPPGEASTAAAAARTELRDLKRRLRRSLATFDRARGLFSVRSLGLG
;
A
#
# COMPACT_ATOMS: atom_id res chain seq x y z
N MET A 1 24.84 35.36 -21.87
CA MET A 1 24.19 35.60 -20.58
C MET A 1 22.66 35.36 -20.57
N PRO A 2 21.82 35.90 -21.45
CA PRO A 2 20.36 35.74 -21.36
C PRO A 2 19.85 34.31 -21.44
N HIS A 3 20.50 33.44 -22.19
CA HIS A 3 20.09 32.04 -22.31
C HIS A 3 20.36 31.20 -21.04
N MET A 4 21.47 31.48 -20.36
CA MET A 4 21.82 30.78 -19.12
C MET A 4 20.84 31.15 -17.99
N LEU A 5 20.52 32.45 -17.87
CA LEU A 5 19.54 32.94 -16.90
C LEU A 5 18.14 32.33 -17.13
N LYS A 6 17.70 32.26 -18.40
CA LYS A 6 16.45 31.59 -18.76
C LYS A 6 16.42 30.11 -18.35
N THR A 7 17.51 29.39 -18.65
CA THR A 7 17.61 27.96 -18.27
C THR A 7 17.51 27.79 -16.77
N VAL A 8 18.23 28.61 -16.00
CA VAL A 8 18.18 28.58 -14.52
C VAL A 8 16.77 28.89 -14.02
N ALA A 9 16.16 29.98 -14.49
CA ALA A 9 14.84 30.43 -14.01
C ALA A 9 13.74 29.39 -14.28
N LEU A 10 13.67 28.83 -15.49
CA LEU A 10 12.70 27.83 -15.86
C LEU A 10 12.88 26.52 -15.10
N SER A 11 14.13 26.06 -14.96
CA SER A 11 14.44 24.84 -14.22
C SER A 11 14.21 25.00 -12.72
N ALA A 12 14.49 26.18 -12.15
CA ALA A 12 14.25 26.46 -10.73
C ALA A 12 12.75 26.54 -10.41
N ALA A 13 11.95 27.18 -11.28
CA ALA A 13 10.50 27.21 -11.11
C ALA A 13 9.89 25.79 -11.15
N ALA A 14 10.33 24.95 -12.09
CA ALA A 14 9.90 23.56 -12.16
C ALA A 14 10.34 22.75 -10.93
N ALA A 15 11.60 22.92 -10.50
CA ALA A 15 12.15 22.25 -9.32
C ALA A 15 11.39 22.59 -8.04
N LEU A 16 11.02 23.88 -7.88
CA LEU A 16 10.26 24.34 -6.71
C LEU A 16 8.91 23.64 -6.61
N VAL A 17 8.14 23.61 -7.70
CA VAL A 17 6.84 22.95 -7.71
C VAL A 17 6.97 21.45 -7.45
N MET A 18 7.91 20.76 -8.11
CA MET A 18 8.19 19.35 -7.88
C MET A 18 8.58 19.06 -6.43
N ALA A 19 9.50 19.86 -5.87
CA ALA A 19 9.93 19.67 -4.48
C ALA A 19 8.77 19.85 -3.49
N VAL A 20 7.92 20.86 -3.69
CA VAL A 20 6.74 21.07 -2.83
C VAL A 20 5.77 19.89 -2.90
N ASP A 21 5.52 19.33 -4.08
CA ASP A 21 4.57 18.22 -4.24
C ASP A 21 5.13 16.89 -3.68
N TRP A 22 6.42 16.61 -3.86
CA TRP A 22 7.05 15.44 -3.27
C TRP A 22 7.18 15.50 -1.75
N LEU A 23 7.50 16.68 -1.17
CA LEU A 23 7.62 16.85 0.28
C LEU A 23 6.29 16.76 1.03
N ARG A 24 5.16 16.76 0.34
CA ARG A 24 3.84 16.47 0.94
C ARG A 24 3.68 15.02 1.37
N PHE A 25 4.53 14.13 0.86
CA PHE A 25 4.53 12.74 1.30
C PHE A 25 5.11 12.55 2.70
N GLU A 26 5.57 13.64 3.34
CA GLU A 26 6.20 13.64 4.66
C GLU A 26 5.41 14.47 5.67
N GLU A 27 5.20 13.92 6.86
CA GLU A 27 4.61 14.63 8.01
C GLU A 27 5.29 14.14 9.31
N PRO A 28 5.97 15.00 10.09
CA PRO A 28 6.20 16.41 9.80
C PRO A 28 7.10 16.61 8.57
N ARG A 29 6.86 17.67 7.82
CA ARG A 29 7.71 17.97 6.67
C ARG A 29 9.14 18.10 7.13
N SER A 30 10.05 17.36 6.50
CA SER A 30 11.46 17.48 6.81
C SER A 30 11.93 18.90 6.47
N GLY A 31 12.15 19.70 7.51
CA GLY A 31 12.49 21.15 7.40
C GLY A 31 13.91 21.42 6.92
N GLY A 32 14.60 20.42 6.33
CA GLY A 32 15.97 20.58 5.86
C GLY A 32 16.06 21.17 4.45
N GLY A 33 17.04 22.01 4.19
CA GLY A 33 17.32 22.56 2.85
C GLY A 33 17.80 21.53 1.82
N ARG A 34 17.92 20.24 2.18
CA ARG A 34 18.42 19.15 1.30
C ARG A 34 17.72 19.06 -0.06
N PRO A 35 16.37 19.09 -0.17
CA PRO A 35 15.70 19.03 -1.46
C PRO A 35 16.10 20.16 -2.40
N PHE A 36 16.24 21.38 -1.86
CA PHE A 36 16.61 22.57 -2.62
C PHE A 36 18.08 22.55 -3.02
N VAL A 37 18.96 22.05 -2.15
CA VAL A 37 20.39 21.84 -2.47
C VAL A 37 20.54 20.83 -3.61
N LEU A 38 19.80 19.72 -3.58
CA LEU A 38 19.80 18.72 -4.63
C LEU A 38 19.25 19.27 -5.96
N ALA A 39 18.20 20.07 -5.91
CA ALA A 39 17.66 20.74 -7.10
C ALA A 39 18.68 21.74 -7.68
N ALA A 40 19.35 22.55 -6.85
CA ALA A 40 20.40 23.46 -7.28
C ALA A 40 21.60 22.71 -7.88
N LEU A 41 22.00 21.60 -7.28
CA LEU A 41 23.06 20.72 -7.80
C LEU A 41 22.72 20.16 -9.19
N ALA A 42 21.47 19.72 -9.40
CA ALA A 42 20.99 19.25 -10.69
C ALA A 42 21.04 20.34 -11.78
N ILE A 43 20.62 21.56 -11.44
CA ILE A 43 20.62 22.70 -12.38
C ILE A 43 22.05 23.12 -12.72
N THR A 44 22.92 23.25 -11.71
CA THR A 44 24.30 23.70 -11.92
C THR A 44 25.11 22.72 -12.75
N ALA A 45 24.93 21.42 -12.56
CA ALA A 45 25.61 20.39 -13.37
C ALA A 45 25.29 20.51 -14.87
N VAL A 46 24.08 20.94 -15.23
CA VAL A 46 23.66 21.09 -16.62
C VAL A 46 24.23 22.35 -17.29
N LEU A 47 24.61 23.38 -16.52
CA LEU A 47 25.15 24.63 -17.04
C LEU A 47 26.60 24.52 -17.52
N LEU A 48 27.29 23.44 -17.20
CA LEU A 48 28.70 23.24 -17.59
C LEU A 48 28.85 23.14 -19.12
N ARG A 49 29.91 23.73 -19.63
CA ARG A 49 30.33 23.71 -21.06
C ARG A 49 31.80 23.38 -21.13
N PRO A 50 32.28 22.59 -22.06
CA PRO A 50 31.64 21.86 -23.17
C PRO A 50 30.91 20.57 -22.75
N LEU A 51 30.38 19.82 -23.72
CA LEU A 51 29.52 18.63 -23.49
C LEU A 51 30.14 17.59 -22.56
N TRP A 52 31.44 17.31 -22.69
CA TRP A 52 32.15 16.32 -21.86
C TRP A 52 32.19 16.77 -20.38
N LEU A 53 32.43 18.07 -20.10
CA LEU A 53 32.36 18.62 -18.74
C LEU A 53 30.94 18.52 -18.16
N ARG A 54 29.91 18.72 -18.97
CA ARG A 54 28.51 18.51 -18.56
C ARG A 54 28.23 17.06 -18.18
N LEU A 55 28.70 16.10 -19.00
CA LEU A 55 28.53 14.67 -18.71
C LEU A 55 29.24 14.27 -17.40
N VAL A 56 30.47 14.72 -17.21
CA VAL A 56 31.23 14.51 -15.96
C VAL A 56 30.54 15.19 -14.78
N GLY A 57 30.08 16.44 -14.96
CA GLY A 57 29.36 17.17 -13.93
C GLY A 57 28.05 16.52 -13.52
N VAL A 58 27.29 16.04 -14.50
CA VAL A 58 26.03 15.29 -14.23
C VAL A 58 26.30 13.96 -13.51
N ALA A 59 27.32 13.22 -13.92
CA ALA A 59 27.72 11.97 -13.25
C ALA A 59 28.15 12.25 -11.80
N LEU A 60 28.99 13.27 -11.57
CA LEU A 60 29.44 13.66 -10.23
C LEU A 60 28.28 14.18 -9.37
N ALA A 61 27.41 15.02 -9.93
CA ALA A 61 26.22 15.50 -9.24
C ALA A 61 25.27 14.37 -8.86
N SER A 62 25.11 13.35 -9.71
CA SER A 62 24.29 12.17 -9.42
C SER A 62 24.87 11.33 -8.28
N LEU A 63 26.18 11.16 -8.23
CA LEU A 63 26.87 10.48 -7.11
C LEU A 63 26.74 11.26 -5.81
N ILE A 64 26.95 12.58 -5.85
CA ILE A 64 26.79 13.46 -4.68
C ILE A 64 25.31 13.43 -4.21
N ALA A 65 24.36 13.50 -5.13
CA ALA A 65 22.94 13.44 -4.80
C ALA A 65 22.57 12.12 -4.13
N ALA A 66 23.09 10.98 -4.64
CA ALA A 66 22.88 9.68 -4.02
C ALA A 66 23.53 9.63 -2.61
N ALA A 67 24.75 10.13 -2.45
CA ALA A 67 25.40 10.19 -1.14
C ALA A 67 24.60 11.01 -0.13
N VAL A 68 24.14 12.19 -0.52
CA VAL A 68 23.35 13.10 0.33
C VAL A 68 21.97 12.48 0.65
N ALA A 69 21.27 11.94 -0.36
CA ALA A 69 19.94 11.37 -0.19
C ALA A 69 19.94 10.14 0.73
N PHE A 70 20.91 9.25 0.57
CA PHE A 70 21.00 8.03 1.38
C PHE A 70 21.89 8.17 2.62
N SER A 71 22.38 9.39 2.91
CA SER A 71 23.28 9.65 4.04
C SER A 71 24.49 8.71 4.07
N LEU A 72 25.13 8.50 2.91
CA LEU A 72 26.28 7.66 2.74
C LEU A 72 27.57 8.48 2.91
N SER A 73 28.57 7.92 3.58
CA SER A 73 29.88 8.54 3.60
C SER A 73 30.52 8.49 2.19
N PRO A 74 31.32 9.47 1.79
CA PRO A 74 32.02 9.44 0.50
C PRO A 74 32.89 8.19 0.29
N LEU A 75 33.44 7.63 1.38
CA LEU A 75 34.22 6.40 1.37
C LEU A 75 33.40 5.15 1.01
N ALA A 76 32.09 5.14 1.31
CA ALA A 76 31.19 4.04 0.93
C ALA A 76 30.88 4.01 -0.58
N LEU A 77 31.22 5.08 -1.30
CA LEU A 77 31.05 5.20 -2.75
C LEU A 77 32.35 4.90 -3.52
N TRP A 78 33.42 4.52 -2.84
CA TRP A 78 34.71 4.21 -3.50
C TRP A 78 34.67 2.85 -4.21
N PRO A 79 35.12 2.76 -5.47
CA PRO A 79 35.07 1.51 -6.26
C PRO A 79 36.19 0.53 -5.87
N GLY A 80 36.18 0.02 -4.69
CA GLY A 80 37.21 -0.92 -4.20
C GLY A 80 36.72 -1.96 -3.20
N GLY A 81 35.43 -1.88 -2.83
CA GLY A 81 34.79 -2.82 -1.93
C GLY A 81 33.76 -3.69 -2.62
N ASP A 82 33.47 -4.86 -2.06
CA ASP A 82 32.45 -5.79 -2.56
C ASP A 82 31.09 -5.13 -2.75
N GLY A 83 30.80 -4.70 -3.99
CA GLY A 83 29.51 -4.18 -4.40
C GLY A 83 29.31 -2.67 -4.27
N PHE A 84 30.14 -1.86 -4.94
CA PHE A 84 30.04 -0.40 -5.05
C PHE A 84 28.62 0.18 -5.14
N PHE A 85 27.71 -0.44 -5.88
CA PHE A 85 26.32 -0.03 -5.99
C PHE A 85 25.36 -0.73 -5.01
N ARG A 86 25.80 -1.74 -4.26
CA ARG A 86 24.95 -2.50 -3.33
C ARG A 86 24.29 -1.64 -2.25
N PRO A 87 25.01 -0.73 -1.56
CA PRO A 87 24.40 0.10 -0.52
C PRO A 87 23.33 1.03 -1.06
N ILE A 88 23.55 1.63 -2.25
CA ILE A 88 22.58 2.52 -2.91
C ILE A 88 21.39 1.69 -3.40
N GLY A 89 21.66 0.60 -4.13
CA GLY A 89 20.62 -0.26 -4.71
C GLY A 89 19.72 -0.90 -3.65
N SER A 90 20.30 -1.40 -2.56
CA SER A 90 19.51 -2.00 -1.48
C SER A 90 18.67 -1.00 -0.70
N ARG A 91 19.17 0.21 -0.45
CA ARG A 91 18.42 1.28 0.21
C ARG A 91 17.34 1.86 -0.71
N PHE A 92 17.66 2.03 -1.99
CA PHE A 92 16.69 2.51 -2.98
C PHE A 92 15.55 1.49 -3.16
N SER A 93 15.86 0.21 -3.37
CA SER A 93 14.83 -0.83 -3.54
C SER A 93 13.96 -0.97 -2.30
N ARG A 94 14.54 -0.90 -1.09
CA ARG A 94 13.79 -0.92 0.16
C ARG A 94 12.85 0.29 0.26
N GLY A 95 13.37 1.51 0.07
CA GLY A 95 12.55 2.71 0.13
C GLY A 95 11.48 2.76 -0.96
N PHE A 96 11.74 2.20 -2.15
CA PHE A 96 10.76 2.10 -3.22
C PHE A 96 9.68 1.06 -2.90
N LEU A 97 10.04 -0.09 -2.33
CA LEU A 97 9.08 -1.11 -1.89
C LEU A 97 8.23 -0.62 -0.73
N ASP A 98 8.81 0.15 0.20
CA ASP A 98 8.09 0.73 1.33
C ASP A 98 6.94 1.67 0.88
N PHE A 99 7.02 2.28 -0.32
CA PHE A 99 5.89 3.04 -0.90
C PHE A 99 4.65 2.19 -1.15
N TYR A 100 4.77 0.86 -1.29
CA TYR A 100 3.63 -0.05 -1.45
C TYR A 100 3.03 -0.46 -0.10
N ASP A 101 3.86 -0.44 0.97
CA ASP A 101 3.47 -0.98 2.27
C ASP A 101 2.97 0.10 3.23
N PHE A 102 3.34 1.37 3.01
CA PHE A 102 3.01 2.47 3.91
C PHE A 102 2.05 3.47 3.28
N ARG A 103 1.19 4.04 4.13
CA ARG A 103 0.29 5.13 3.73
C ARG A 103 1.02 6.46 3.77
N LEU A 104 0.72 7.28 2.77
CA LEU A 104 1.15 8.66 2.73
C LEU A 104 0.17 9.55 3.53
N PRO A 105 0.64 10.58 4.25
CA PRO A 105 2.05 10.96 4.45
C PRO A 105 2.79 10.04 5.44
N ILE A 106 4.13 9.98 5.30
CA ILE A 106 5.02 9.19 6.16
C ILE A 106 5.80 10.09 7.12
N ASP A 107 6.23 9.52 8.26
CA ASP A 107 7.24 10.15 9.10
C ASP A 107 8.64 9.87 8.51
N PRO A 108 9.38 10.91 8.04
CA PRO A 108 10.69 10.73 7.43
C PRO A 108 11.75 10.18 8.39
N THR A 109 11.55 10.33 9.71
CA THR A 109 12.47 9.79 10.73
C THR A 109 12.25 8.30 10.94
N ALA A 110 11.01 7.85 10.87
CA ALA A 110 10.64 6.44 10.96
C ALA A 110 10.95 5.67 9.66
N HIS A 111 10.86 6.36 8.50
CA HIS A 111 11.04 5.77 7.17
C HIS A 111 12.17 6.43 6.36
N PRO A 112 13.43 6.37 6.81
CA PRO A 112 14.55 7.08 6.19
C PRO A 112 14.85 6.61 4.76
N ALA A 113 14.51 5.37 4.42
CA ALA A 113 14.70 4.84 3.07
C ALA A 113 13.71 5.47 2.07
N MET A 114 12.43 5.65 2.45
CA MET A 114 11.44 6.35 1.63
C MET A 114 11.80 7.84 1.46
N HIS A 115 12.19 8.52 2.56
CA HIS A 115 12.71 9.88 2.50
C HIS A 115 13.84 10.03 1.48
N SER A 116 14.78 9.08 1.48
CA SER A 116 15.88 9.09 0.51
C SER A 116 15.41 8.92 -0.94
N VAL A 117 14.39 8.10 -1.19
CA VAL A 117 13.79 7.93 -2.54
C VAL A 117 13.11 9.22 -2.99
N ILE A 118 12.40 9.93 -2.09
CA ILE A 118 11.79 11.24 -2.38
C ILE A 118 12.87 12.24 -2.81
N LEU A 119 13.99 12.32 -2.08
CA LEU A 119 15.10 13.20 -2.42
C LEU A 119 15.74 12.88 -3.78
N VAL A 120 15.93 11.58 -4.08
CA VAL A 120 16.44 11.13 -5.40
C VAL A 120 15.46 11.46 -6.51
N ALA A 121 14.16 11.33 -6.28
CA ALA A 121 13.13 11.68 -7.25
C ALA A 121 13.14 13.19 -7.57
N ILE A 122 13.21 14.05 -6.56
CA ILE A 122 13.33 15.51 -6.73
C ILE A 122 14.57 15.86 -7.56
N PHE A 123 15.73 15.28 -7.23
CA PHE A 123 16.95 15.47 -7.99
C PHE A 123 16.81 15.01 -9.44
N GLY A 124 16.35 13.76 -9.65
CA GLY A 124 16.27 13.12 -10.97
C GLY A 124 15.32 13.84 -11.93
N PHE A 125 14.13 14.21 -11.46
CA PHE A 125 13.18 14.96 -12.29
C PHE A 125 13.67 16.40 -12.55
N THR A 126 14.29 17.06 -11.57
CA THR A 126 14.90 18.37 -11.78
C THR A 126 16.01 18.30 -12.82
N LEU A 127 16.88 17.29 -12.75
CA LEU A 127 17.96 17.07 -13.71
C LEU A 127 17.39 16.82 -15.14
N ALA A 128 16.36 15.98 -15.24
CA ALA A 128 15.72 15.68 -16.53
C ALA A 128 15.09 16.92 -17.17
N VAL A 129 14.39 17.74 -16.39
CA VAL A 129 13.82 19.01 -16.86
C VAL A 129 14.95 19.99 -17.26
N ALA A 130 15.97 20.17 -16.43
CA ALA A 130 17.08 21.06 -16.71
C ALA A 130 17.86 20.66 -17.98
N LEU A 131 18.10 19.36 -18.17
CA LEU A 131 18.72 18.83 -19.41
C LEU A 131 17.85 19.09 -20.63
N ALA A 132 16.54 18.88 -20.54
CA ALA A 132 15.61 19.13 -21.64
C ALA A 132 15.54 20.62 -21.99
N VAL A 133 15.53 21.51 -20.97
CA VAL A 133 15.57 22.96 -21.16
C VAL A 133 16.89 23.42 -21.79
N ALA A 134 18.03 22.94 -21.29
CA ALA A 134 19.35 23.27 -21.84
C ALA A 134 19.54 22.75 -23.28
N SER A 135 18.91 21.62 -23.61
CA SER A 135 18.94 21.03 -24.96
C SER A 135 17.84 21.56 -25.89
N ARG A 136 17.06 22.54 -25.46
CA ARG A 136 15.94 23.19 -26.18
C ARG A 136 14.85 22.21 -26.67
N HIS A 137 14.56 21.18 -25.87
CA HIS A 137 13.48 20.23 -26.15
C HIS A 137 12.26 20.52 -25.28
N ALA A 138 11.46 21.54 -25.68
CA ALA A 138 10.32 22.01 -24.89
C ALA A 138 9.33 20.90 -24.50
N LEU A 139 9.00 20.01 -25.45
CA LEU A 139 8.08 18.91 -25.19
C LEU A 139 8.62 17.95 -24.12
N LEU A 140 9.91 17.59 -24.18
CA LEU A 140 10.52 16.73 -23.18
C LEU A 140 10.58 17.39 -21.79
N ALA A 141 10.86 18.70 -21.76
CA ALA A 141 10.86 19.44 -20.49
C ALA A 141 9.49 19.40 -19.82
N VAL A 142 8.42 19.62 -20.60
CA VAL A 142 7.04 19.56 -20.08
C VAL A 142 6.64 18.15 -19.67
N VAL A 143 6.99 17.12 -20.44
CA VAL A 143 6.70 15.72 -20.10
C VAL A 143 7.37 15.32 -18.80
N PHE A 144 8.68 15.59 -18.64
CA PHE A 144 9.38 15.29 -17.39
C PHE A 144 8.84 16.08 -16.20
N PHE A 145 8.45 17.33 -16.44
CA PHE A 145 7.83 18.16 -15.41
C PHE A 145 6.44 17.61 -15.01
N PHE A 146 5.58 17.23 -15.95
CA PHE A 146 4.28 16.62 -15.63
C PHE A 146 4.41 15.28 -14.90
N ILE A 147 5.39 14.47 -15.25
CA ILE A 147 5.65 13.24 -14.50
C ILE A 147 6.15 13.58 -13.09
N GLY A 148 7.08 14.53 -12.97
CA GLY A 148 7.72 14.89 -11.70
C GLY A 148 6.84 15.68 -10.73
N ALA A 149 5.90 16.48 -11.20
CA ALA A 149 4.99 17.28 -10.37
C ALA A 149 3.56 16.74 -10.40
N GLY A 150 3.05 16.35 -11.56
CA GLY A 150 1.67 15.91 -11.72
C GLY A 150 1.39 14.57 -11.06
N TRP A 151 2.29 13.61 -11.20
CA TRP A 151 2.11 12.30 -10.56
C TRP A 151 2.06 12.39 -9.03
N PRO A 152 3.02 13.03 -8.31
CA PRO A 152 2.91 13.22 -6.87
C PRO A 152 1.65 13.97 -6.43
N ALA A 153 1.23 14.97 -7.21
CA ALA A 153 0.02 15.74 -6.91
C ALA A 153 -1.26 14.91 -6.91
N THR A 154 -1.28 13.75 -7.58
CA THR A 154 -2.45 12.85 -7.65
C THR A 154 -2.50 11.79 -6.54
N LEU A 155 -1.41 11.55 -5.83
CA LEU A 155 -1.33 10.49 -4.81
C LEU A 155 -1.91 10.89 -3.45
N LEU A 156 -1.91 12.18 -3.12
CA LEU A 156 -2.47 12.72 -1.89
C LEU A 156 -3.66 13.62 -2.19
N SER A 157 -4.84 13.22 -1.75
CA SER A 157 -6.04 14.06 -1.73
C SER A 157 -6.00 15.00 -0.51
N GLY A 158 -6.49 16.22 -0.69
CA GLY A 158 -6.58 17.21 0.38
C GLY A 158 -5.59 18.38 0.27
N GLY A 159 -5.98 19.53 0.79
CA GLY A 159 -5.29 20.80 0.66
C GLY A 159 -5.48 21.42 -0.75
N ASN A 160 -5.06 22.60 -0.97
CA ASN A 160 -5.30 23.47 -2.14
C ASN A 160 -5.02 22.82 -3.53
N GLU A 161 -5.83 21.85 -3.94
CA GLU A 161 -5.65 21.08 -5.20
C GLU A 161 -5.73 21.98 -6.43
N LEU A 162 -6.69 22.91 -6.43
CA LEU A 162 -6.85 23.89 -7.50
C LEU A 162 -5.61 24.78 -7.63
N GLY A 163 -5.10 25.32 -6.52
CA GLY A 163 -3.91 26.17 -6.51
C GLY A 163 -2.68 25.44 -7.05
N ARG A 164 -2.52 24.16 -6.73
CA ARG A 164 -1.43 23.32 -7.25
C ARG A 164 -1.58 23.03 -8.72
N GLY A 165 -2.78 22.68 -9.14
CA GLY A 165 -3.08 22.49 -10.57
C GLY A 165 -2.75 23.74 -11.38
N ILE A 166 -3.09 24.94 -10.87
CA ILE A 166 -2.74 26.23 -11.48
C ILE A 166 -1.22 26.42 -11.50
N ALA A 167 -0.50 26.11 -10.41
CA ALA A 167 0.96 26.24 -10.36
C ALA A 167 1.66 25.32 -11.36
N ILE A 168 1.25 24.04 -11.43
CA ILE A 168 1.77 23.08 -12.40
C ILE A 168 1.52 23.57 -13.83
N LEU A 169 0.30 24.02 -14.10
CA LEU A 169 -0.06 24.56 -15.41
C LEU A 169 0.75 25.79 -15.78
N ALA A 170 0.89 26.75 -14.85
CA ALA A 170 1.64 27.98 -15.08
C ALA A 170 3.12 27.70 -15.42
N VAL A 171 3.76 26.76 -14.70
CA VAL A 171 5.15 26.37 -14.97
C VAL A 171 5.26 25.61 -16.29
N ALA A 172 4.32 24.70 -16.60
CA ALA A 172 4.31 24.03 -17.91
C ALA A 172 4.19 25.03 -19.08
N LEU A 173 3.33 26.03 -18.94
CA LEU A 173 3.18 27.13 -19.92
C LEU A 173 4.44 27.97 -20.02
N ALA A 174 5.07 28.29 -18.88
CA ALA A 174 6.33 29.04 -18.86
C ALA A 174 7.46 28.25 -19.53
N LEU A 175 7.54 26.91 -19.36
CA LEU A 175 8.48 26.04 -20.06
C LEU A 175 8.24 26.09 -21.57
N LEU A 176 6.98 25.97 -22.03
CA LEU A 176 6.62 26.02 -23.44
C LEU A 176 6.91 27.41 -24.04
N ALA A 177 6.43 28.48 -23.41
CA ALA A 177 6.60 29.86 -23.90
C ALA A 177 8.05 30.32 -23.84
N GLY A 178 8.76 29.96 -22.75
CA GLY A 178 10.18 30.37 -22.58
C GLY A 178 11.14 29.71 -23.55
N MET A 179 10.77 28.57 -24.16
CA MET A 179 11.62 27.81 -25.08
C MET A 179 11.26 27.99 -26.56
N THR A 180 10.14 28.64 -26.86
CA THR A 180 9.71 28.94 -28.24
C THR A 180 10.09 30.39 -28.59
N GLU A 181 10.83 30.57 -29.69
CA GLU A 181 11.28 31.92 -30.13
C GLU A 181 10.12 32.74 -30.73
N ARG A 182 9.09 32.12 -31.26
CA ARG A 182 7.83 32.74 -31.73
C ARG A 182 6.67 31.76 -31.54
N PRO A 183 5.79 31.94 -30.56
CA PRO A 183 4.60 31.09 -30.47
C PRO A 183 3.69 31.32 -31.67
N SER A 184 3.46 30.29 -32.45
CA SER A 184 2.47 30.36 -33.54
C SER A 184 1.07 30.47 -32.94
N LYS A 185 0.14 31.17 -33.65
CA LYS A 185 -1.27 31.25 -33.24
C LYS A 185 -1.88 29.85 -32.99
N LEU A 186 -1.42 28.87 -33.74
CA LEU A 186 -1.85 27.45 -33.62
C LEU A 186 -1.33 26.82 -32.33
N ALA A 187 -0.14 27.16 -31.85
CA ALA A 187 0.42 26.69 -30.58
C ALA A 187 -0.36 27.27 -29.39
N LEU A 188 -0.76 28.54 -29.46
CA LEU A 188 -1.58 29.18 -28.43
C LEU A 188 -2.98 28.54 -28.35
N ILE A 189 -3.61 28.26 -29.50
CA ILE A 189 -4.92 27.58 -29.56
C ILE A 189 -4.81 26.16 -29.03
N ALA A 190 -3.76 25.40 -29.43
CA ALA A 190 -3.53 24.05 -28.94
C ALA A 190 -3.28 24.04 -27.42
N THR A 191 -2.55 25.01 -26.90
CA THR A 191 -2.32 25.18 -25.46
C THR A 191 -3.63 25.48 -24.73
N GLY A 192 -4.45 26.39 -25.26
CA GLY A 192 -5.79 26.68 -24.70
C GLY A 192 -6.70 25.45 -24.71
N ALA A 193 -6.69 24.66 -25.79
CA ALA A 193 -7.45 23.42 -25.89
C ALA A 193 -6.98 22.36 -24.86
N VAL A 194 -5.66 22.20 -24.67
CA VAL A 194 -5.11 21.29 -23.65
C VAL A 194 -5.52 21.74 -22.25
N ILE A 195 -5.49 23.03 -21.97
CA ILE A 195 -5.96 23.60 -20.69
C ILE A 195 -7.44 23.32 -20.47
N ALA A 196 -8.27 23.61 -21.47
CA ALA A 196 -9.71 23.38 -21.40
C ALA A 196 -10.04 21.88 -21.21
N CYS A 197 -9.35 20.99 -21.91
CA CYS A 197 -9.47 19.54 -21.72
C CYS A 197 -9.00 19.10 -20.34
N ALA A 198 -7.88 19.61 -19.84
CA ALA A 198 -7.38 19.28 -18.51
C ALA A 198 -8.34 19.75 -17.40
N LEU A 199 -8.90 20.96 -17.53
CA LEU A 199 -9.91 21.48 -16.60
C LEU A 199 -11.21 20.66 -16.67
N ALA A 200 -11.70 20.33 -17.86
CA ALA A 200 -12.88 19.51 -18.04
C ALA A 200 -12.71 18.08 -17.51
N LEU A 201 -11.54 17.48 -17.69
CA LEU A 201 -11.21 16.16 -17.15
C LEU A 201 -11.04 16.20 -15.63
N SER A 202 -10.38 17.24 -15.08
CA SER A 202 -10.17 17.36 -13.62
C SER A 202 -11.48 17.63 -12.87
N SER A 203 -12.45 18.27 -13.50
CA SER A 203 -13.80 18.51 -12.92
C SER A 203 -14.76 17.33 -13.12
N SER A 204 -14.37 16.31 -13.90
CA SER A 204 -15.24 15.15 -14.12
C SER A 204 -15.29 14.24 -12.88
N PRO A 205 -16.48 13.75 -12.49
CA PRO A 205 -16.61 12.80 -11.38
C PRO A 205 -15.82 11.49 -11.59
N ALA A 206 -15.50 11.17 -12.84
CA ALA A 206 -14.73 9.99 -13.19
C ALA A 206 -13.25 10.11 -12.80
N VAL A 207 -12.67 11.32 -12.85
CA VAL A 207 -11.28 11.58 -12.48
C VAL A 207 -11.16 11.98 -11.01
N ALA A 208 -12.11 12.77 -10.51
CA ALA A 208 -12.10 13.28 -9.15
C ALA A 208 -12.47 12.23 -8.08
N LYS A 209 -13.22 11.18 -8.44
CA LYS A 209 -13.68 10.14 -7.49
C LYS A 209 -13.11 8.74 -7.72
N SER A 210 -12.60 8.45 -8.89
CA SER A 210 -11.84 7.23 -9.14
C SER A 210 -10.40 7.63 -9.31
N ALA A 211 -9.54 7.25 -8.38
CA ALA A 211 -8.11 7.44 -8.46
C ALA A 211 -7.55 6.69 -9.69
N PHE A 212 -7.79 7.25 -10.89
CA PHE A 212 -7.31 6.69 -12.16
C PHE A 212 -5.79 6.59 -12.18
N LEU A 213 -5.11 7.46 -11.44
CA LEU A 213 -3.66 7.46 -11.23
C LEU A 213 -3.25 6.88 -9.87
N ASP A 214 -4.18 6.25 -9.15
CA ASP A 214 -3.86 5.50 -7.95
C ASP A 214 -3.17 4.18 -8.35
N TRP A 215 -1.89 4.30 -8.60
CA TRP A 215 -1.03 3.20 -9.03
C TRP A 215 -0.96 2.07 -8.00
N GLN A 216 -1.28 2.32 -6.72
CA GLN A 216 -1.41 1.31 -5.67
C GLN A 216 -2.54 0.32 -5.97
N HIS A 217 -3.50 0.73 -6.82
CA HIS A 217 -4.61 -0.10 -7.28
C HIS A 217 -4.47 -0.49 -8.77
N TRP A 218 -3.37 -0.14 -9.43
CA TRP A 218 -3.11 -0.57 -10.80
C TRP A 218 -2.51 -1.97 -10.79
N ASP A 219 -3.29 -2.92 -11.25
CA ASP A 219 -2.80 -4.25 -11.54
C ASP A 219 -2.12 -4.27 -12.91
N PHE A 220 -0.84 -3.86 -12.95
CA PHE A 220 -0.04 -3.89 -14.18
C PHE A 220 0.38 -5.30 -14.59
N TYR A 221 0.07 -6.29 -13.79
CA TYR A 221 0.46 -7.67 -14.01
C TYR A 221 -0.73 -8.52 -14.41
N THR A 222 -1.15 -8.44 -15.67
CA THR A 222 -1.89 -9.51 -16.34
C THR A 222 -0.98 -10.71 -16.66
N ARG A 223 0.04 -10.95 -15.87
CA ARG A 223 0.65 -12.29 -15.83
C ARG A 223 -0.34 -13.22 -15.13
N PRO A 224 -0.34 -14.55 -15.45
CA PRO A 224 -1.13 -15.51 -14.69
C PRO A 224 -0.87 -15.19 -13.22
N GLN A 225 -1.92 -14.81 -12.50
CA GLN A 225 -1.84 -14.21 -11.17
C GLN A 225 -0.80 -14.97 -10.38
N LYS A 226 0.33 -14.32 -10.05
CA LYS A 226 1.17 -14.86 -8.99
C LYS A 226 0.22 -15.10 -7.84
N PRO A 227 0.17 -16.31 -7.31
CA PRO A 227 -0.78 -16.63 -6.26
C PRO A 227 -0.64 -15.57 -5.18
N VAL A 228 -1.72 -14.85 -4.87
CA VAL A 228 -1.74 -13.84 -3.82
C VAL A 228 -1.32 -14.54 -2.55
N SER A 229 -0.23 -14.10 -1.93
CA SER A 229 0.15 -14.51 -0.60
C SER A 229 -0.22 -13.42 0.40
N VAL A 230 -0.80 -13.83 1.51
CA VAL A 230 -1.21 -12.93 2.59
C VAL A 230 -0.29 -13.17 3.77
N LYS A 231 0.43 -12.13 4.18
CA LYS A 231 1.35 -12.16 5.31
C LYS A 231 0.79 -11.31 6.44
N TYR A 232 0.81 -11.85 7.64
CA TYR A 232 0.39 -11.12 8.85
C TYR A 232 1.60 -10.75 9.70
N ILE A 233 1.50 -9.58 10.33
CA ILE A 233 2.36 -9.18 11.45
C ILE A 233 1.50 -9.29 12.69
N TRP A 234 1.82 -10.24 13.54
CA TRP A 234 1.00 -10.57 14.72
C TRP A 234 1.15 -9.60 15.89
N ASP A 235 2.13 -8.71 15.85
CA ASP A 235 2.28 -7.66 16.88
C ASP A 235 1.09 -6.70 16.90
N ALA A 236 0.67 -6.30 18.10
CA ALA A 236 -0.41 -5.33 18.24
C ALA A 236 0.07 -3.92 17.85
N ARG A 237 -0.52 -3.36 16.81
CA ARG A 237 -0.32 -1.96 16.37
C ARG A 237 -1.68 -1.28 16.42
N TYR A 238 -1.80 -0.15 17.10
CA TYR A 238 -3.08 0.51 17.34
C TYR A 238 -3.40 1.64 16.34
N ASP A 239 -2.71 1.70 15.23
CA ASP A 239 -2.78 2.72 14.19
C ASP A 239 -3.81 2.46 13.09
N GLY A 240 -4.56 1.37 13.18
CA GLY A 240 -5.62 0.99 12.23
C GLY A 240 -5.31 -0.27 11.43
N VAL A 241 -6.37 -0.85 10.85
CA VAL A 241 -6.31 -2.04 9.99
C VAL A 241 -6.99 -1.75 8.66
N HIS A 242 -6.40 -2.22 7.59
CA HIS A 242 -6.98 -2.16 6.26
C HIS A 242 -7.09 -3.55 5.68
N PHE A 243 -8.32 -3.96 5.40
CA PHE A 243 -8.58 -5.15 4.63
C PHE A 243 -8.76 -4.80 3.14
N PRO A 244 -8.19 -5.61 2.21
CA PRO A 244 -8.43 -5.42 0.78
C PRO A 244 -9.92 -5.54 0.46
N LYS A 245 -10.42 -4.86 -0.57
CA LYS A 245 -11.85 -4.97 -0.96
C LYS A 245 -12.25 -6.38 -1.38
N LYS A 246 -11.33 -7.15 -1.98
CA LYS A 246 -11.54 -8.54 -2.40
C LYS A 246 -11.05 -9.48 -1.30
N ARG A 247 -11.94 -10.31 -0.80
CA ARG A 247 -11.59 -11.35 0.16
C ARG A 247 -10.75 -12.44 -0.49
N THR A 248 -9.65 -12.81 0.16
CA THR A 248 -8.77 -13.90 -0.28
C THR A 248 -8.86 -15.05 0.71
N THR A 249 -9.18 -16.25 0.25
CA THR A 249 -9.11 -17.45 1.09
C THR A 249 -7.65 -17.72 1.45
N VAL A 250 -7.34 -17.70 2.75
CA VAL A 250 -5.98 -17.93 3.27
C VAL A 250 -5.79 -19.36 3.73
N LEU A 251 -6.83 -19.97 4.30
CA LEU A 251 -6.83 -21.35 4.78
C LEU A 251 -8.15 -22.04 4.44
N THR A 252 -8.10 -23.35 4.25
CA THR A 252 -9.27 -24.23 4.32
C THR A 252 -9.00 -25.27 5.39
N ILE A 253 -9.95 -25.44 6.33
CA ILE A 253 -9.74 -26.27 7.52
C ILE A 253 -10.88 -27.28 7.64
N ARG A 254 -10.57 -28.56 7.55
CA ARG A 254 -11.53 -29.63 7.85
C ARG A 254 -11.49 -29.90 9.34
N ALA A 255 -12.59 -29.63 10.02
CA ALA A 255 -12.75 -29.78 11.47
C ALA A 255 -14.24 -29.97 11.80
N PRO A 256 -14.58 -30.43 13.03
CA PRO A 256 -15.97 -30.51 13.47
C PRO A 256 -16.72 -29.19 13.27
N ARG A 257 -18.02 -29.22 12.98
CA ARG A 257 -18.88 -28.08 12.75
C ARG A 257 -19.15 -27.30 14.06
N ARG A 258 -18.05 -26.82 14.67
CA ARG A 258 -18.06 -25.94 15.85
C ARG A 258 -17.22 -24.71 15.57
N PRO A 259 -17.64 -23.51 15.96
CA PRO A 259 -16.90 -22.28 15.65
C PRO A 259 -15.68 -22.13 16.59
N TYR A 260 -14.57 -22.74 16.19
CA TYR A 260 -13.28 -22.56 16.86
C TYR A 260 -12.58 -21.32 16.31
N TYR A 261 -11.83 -20.63 17.17
CA TYR A 261 -10.85 -19.66 16.69
C TYR A 261 -9.57 -20.39 16.30
N TRP A 262 -9.07 -20.07 15.12
CA TRP A 262 -7.85 -20.68 14.58
C TRP A 262 -6.66 -19.87 15.03
N ARG A 263 -6.00 -20.33 16.06
CA ARG A 263 -4.89 -19.64 16.67
C ARG A 263 -3.60 -19.85 15.90
N ALA A 264 -2.90 -18.75 15.57
CA ALA A 264 -1.55 -18.74 15.07
C ALA A 264 -0.56 -18.61 16.22
N THR A 265 -0.69 -17.54 17.01
CA THR A 265 0.26 -17.22 18.07
C THR A 265 -0.41 -16.58 19.29
N ILE A 266 0.41 -16.24 20.27
CA ILE A 266 0.03 -15.49 21.48
C ILE A 266 0.94 -14.26 21.61
N LEU A 267 0.35 -13.16 22.05
CA LEU A 267 1.06 -11.95 22.46
C LEU A 267 1.00 -11.92 23.98
N ASP A 268 2.05 -12.37 24.60
CA ASP A 268 2.12 -12.61 26.06
C ASP A 268 2.85 -11.51 26.82
N ARG A 269 3.64 -10.68 26.11
CA ARG A 269 4.40 -9.58 26.71
C ARG A 269 3.74 -8.23 26.38
N PHE A 270 3.46 -7.45 27.44
CA PHE A 270 3.06 -6.06 27.32
C PHE A 270 4.27 -5.15 27.62
N ASP A 271 4.68 -4.30 26.68
CA ASP A 271 5.87 -3.44 26.83
C ASP A 271 5.59 -2.07 27.46
N GLY A 272 4.35 -1.83 27.86
CA GLY A 272 3.86 -0.55 28.38
C GLY A 272 3.08 0.27 27.35
N THR A 273 3.12 -0.12 26.07
CA THR A 273 2.37 0.53 25.00
C THR A 273 1.60 -0.46 24.14
N ARG A 274 2.16 -1.63 23.88
CA ARG A 274 1.61 -2.65 22.98
C ARG A 274 1.91 -4.07 23.46
N TRP A 275 1.14 -5.00 22.91
CA TRP A 275 1.34 -6.42 23.11
C TRP A 275 2.27 -6.96 22.04
N LEU A 276 3.24 -7.78 22.45
CA LEU A 276 4.27 -8.39 21.63
C LEU A 276 4.24 -9.90 21.78
N GLU A 277 4.57 -10.59 20.71
CA GLU A 277 4.89 -12.00 20.76
C GLU A 277 6.24 -12.18 21.44
N HIS A 278 6.24 -12.97 22.53
CA HIS A 278 7.45 -13.31 23.24
C HIS A 278 7.33 -14.76 23.73
N VAL A 279 7.23 -15.66 22.74
CA VAL A 279 7.05 -17.07 23.02
C VAL A 279 8.32 -17.66 23.61
N TRP A 280 8.20 -18.22 24.82
CA TRP A 280 9.30 -18.87 25.50
C TRP A 280 9.18 -20.37 25.40
N ARG A 281 10.33 -21.07 25.26
CA ARG A 281 10.37 -22.52 25.44
C ARG A 281 10.12 -22.84 26.90
N ASP A 282 9.01 -23.48 27.19
CA ASP A 282 8.73 -23.99 28.52
C ASP A 282 9.72 -25.08 28.89
N THR A 283 10.27 -24.99 30.10
CA THR A 283 11.02 -26.12 30.67
C THR A 283 10.08 -27.31 30.86
N PRO A 284 10.57 -28.55 30.90
CA PRO A 284 9.74 -29.72 31.16
C PRO A 284 8.92 -29.61 32.46
N SER A 285 9.47 -28.96 33.47
CA SER A 285 8.81 -28.68 34.77
C SER A 285 7.67 -27.68 34.59
N GLN A 286 7.89 -26.58 33.86
CA GLN A 286 6.85 -25.58 33.57
C GLN A 286 5.72 -26.18 32.74
N ARG A 287 6.08 -26.96 31.73
CA ARG A 287 5.09 -27.63 30.86
C ARG A 287 4.17 -28.53 31.66
N ARG A 288 4.71 -29.35 32.60
CA ARG A 288 3.88 -30.17 33.52
C ARG A 288 2.98 -29.35 34.41
N GLN A 289 3.42 -28.16 34.88
CA GLN A 289 2.59 -27.28 35.70
C GLN A 289 1.47 -26.61 34.91
N LEU A 290 1.67 -26.34 33.63
CA LEU A 290 0.72 -25.67 32.76
C LEU A 290 -0.25 -26.63 32.06
N GLU A 291 0.07 -27.93 32.03
CA GLU A 291 -0.81 -28.94 31.45
C GLU A 291 -2.05 -29.12 32.34
N PRO A 292 -3.24 -28.74 31.87
CA PRO A 292 -4.45 -28.87 32.67
C PRO A 292 -4.91 -30.32 32.75
N PRO A 293 -5.47 -30.78 33.85
CA PRO A 293 -6.03 -32.14 33.99
C PRO A 293 -7.04 -32.48 32.88
N ALA A 294 -7.84 -31.52 32.46
CA ALA A 294 -8.81 -31.68 31.38
C ALA A 294 -8.18 -32.03 30.03
N ALA A 295 -6.86 -31.80 29.84
CA ALA A 295 -6.16 -32.19 28.59
C ALA A 295 -5.99 -33.70 28.43
N ARG A 296 -6.20 -34.48 29.52
CA ARG A 296 -6.18 -35.95 29.48
C ARG A 296 -7.47 -36.54 28.93
N ASP A 297 -8.54 -35.77 28.92
CA ASP A 297 -9.83 -36.18 28.35
C ASP A 297 -9.82 -35.97 26.82
N ARG A 298 -9.97 -37.06 26.10
CA ARG A 298 -10.03 -37.07 24.63
C ARG A 298 -11.18 -36.22 24.07
N ALA A 299 -12.26 -36.04 24.82
CA ALA A 299 -13.40 -35.21 24.44
C ALA A 299 -12.99 -33.72 24.25
N ASN A 300 -11.92 -33.31 24.90
CA ASN A 300 -11.36 -31.95 24.78
C ASN A 300 -10.32 -31.81 23.66
N LEU A 301 -10.05 -32.89 22.92
CA LEU A 301 -9.11 -32.88 21.81
C LEU A 301 -9.85 -32.76 20.49
N VAL A 302 -9.36 -31.89 19.63
CA VAL A 302 -9.92 -31.66 18.28
C VAL A 302 -8.83 -31.89 17.27
N ARG A 303 -9.12 -32.76 16.27
CA ARG A 303 -8.25 -32.96 15.10
C ARG A 303 -8.72 -32.04 13.98
N GLN A 304 -7.80 -31.34 13.36
CA GLN A 304 -8.04 -30.50 12.20
C GLN A 304 -7.08 -30.91 11.06
N GLU A 305 -7.56 -30.82 9.81
CA GLU A 305 -6.76 -30.89 8.62
C GLU A 305 -6.74 -29.52 7.96
N VAL A 306 -5.56 -28.92 7.89
CA VAL A 306 -5.37 -27.56 7.42
C VAL A 306 -4.71 -27.57 6.06
N THR A 307 -5.28 -26.84 5.11
CA THR A 307 -4.71 -26.59 3.80
C THR A 307 -4.39 -25.10 3.68
N VAL A 308 -3.15 -24.79 3.36
CA VAL A 308 -2.68 -23.42 3.14
C VAL A 308 -3.09 -22.97 1.72
N ALA A 309 -4.03 -22.04 1.62
CA ALA A 309 -4.49 -21.54 0.32
C ALA A 309 -3.69 -20.32 -0.17
N ALA A 310 -3.47 -19.36 0.72
CA ALA A 310 -2.71 -18.14 0.39
C ALA A 310 -1.95 -17.53 1.58
N LEU A 311 -1.94 -18.19 2.73
CA LEU A 311 -1.21 -17.72 3.91
C LEU A 311 0.29 -17.90 3.70
N GLU A 312 1.06 -16.84 4.02
CA GLU A 312 2.52 -16.86 4.13
C GLU A 312 2.89 -16.57 5.57
N ASP A 313 3.10 -17.61 6.35
CA ASP A 313 3.37 -17.53 7.79
C ASP A 313 4.25 -18.71 8.21
N ASN A 314 4.88 -18.61 9.35
CA ASN A 314 5.63 -19.71 9.94
C ASN A 314 4.92 -20.33 11.16
N HIS A 315 3.78 -19.80 11.59
CA HIS A 315 3.02 -20.36 12.70
C HIS A 315 2.13 -21.51 12.24
N VAL A 316 2.14 -22.60 12.99
CA VAL A 316 1.21 -23.72 12.80
C VAL A 316 -0.16 -23.35 13.34
N ILE A 317 -1.13 -23.19 12.44
CA ILE A 317 -2.48 -22.76 12.79
C ILE A 317 -3.29 -23.95 13.29
N GLY A 318 -4.01 -23.78 14.41
CA GLY A 318 -4.94 -24.79 14.94
C GLY A 318 -5.97 -24.19 15.88
N ALA A 319 -6.98 -25.00 16.25
CA ALA A 319 -8.05 -24.57 17.16
C ALA A 319 -7.53 -24.32 18.57
N SER A 320 -7.94 -23.24 19.23
CA SER A 320 -7.59 -22.93 20.62
C SER A 320 -6.10 -23.12 20.94
N MET A 321 -5.70 -24.27 21.49
CA MET A 321 -4.31 -24.55 21.86
C MET A 321 -3.77 -25.77 21.07
N PRO A 322 -3.04 -25.57 19.97
CA PRO A 322 -2.34 -26.66 19.28
C PRO A 322 -1.38 -27.40 20.18
N ILE A 323 -1.42 -28.72 20.19
CA ILE A 323 -0.58 -29.56 21.06
C ILE A 323 0.30 -30.55 20.28
N SER A 324 -0.10 -30.89 19.07
CA SER A 324 0.65 -31.79 18.19
C SER A 324 0.30 -31.53 16.73
N ASN A 325 1.21 -31.81 15.81
CA ASN A 325 0.99 -31.75 14.36
C ASN A 325 1.80 -32.84 13.64
N ASP A 326 1.52 -33.06 12.37
CA ASP A 326 2.19 -34.06 11.52
C ASP A 326 3.22 -33.46 10.55
N LEU A 327 3.63 -32.22 10.72
CA LEU A 327 4.70 -31.58 9.93
C LEU A 327 6.06 -32.26 10.13
N ARG A 328 6.09 -33.38 10.85
CA ARG A 328 7.28 -34.19 11.16
C ARG A 328 8.43 -33.36 11.74
N ASN A 329 9.62 -33.43 11.16
CA ASN A 329 10.81 -32.71 11.65
C ASN A 329 10.82 -31.20 11.30
N ARG A 330 9.74 -30.67 10.68
CA ARG A 330 9.64 -29.26 10.28
C ARG A 330 8.94 -28.39 11.31
N ALA A 331 8.44 -28.92 12.39
CA ALA A 331 7.77 -28.11 13.42
C ALA A 331 8.64 -27.97 14.68
N ALA A 332 8.91 -26.74 15.08
CA ALA A 332 9.50 -26.40 16.36
C ALA A 332 8.42 -25.91 17.31
N TYR A 333 8.23 -26.57 18.46
CA TYR A 333 7.35 -26.09 19.53
C TYR A 333 8.08 -25.11 20.40
N GLU A 334 7.58 -23.87 20.46
CA GLU A 334 8.18 -22.82 21.29
C GLU A 334 7.64 -22.83 22.71
N GLY A 335 6.39 -23.14 22.93
CA GLY A 335 5.74 -23.25 24.23
C GLY A 335 4.27 -22.85 24.18
N GLN A 336 3.52 -23.25 25.21
CA GLN A 336 2.11 -22.87 25.41
C GLN A 336 1.21 -23.04 24.17
N GLY A 337 1.50 -24.07 23.36
CA GLY A 337 0.75 -24.40 22.16
C GLY A 337 1.08 -23.54 20.94
N VAL A 338 2.20 -22.82 20.93
CA VAL A 338 2.73 -22.18 19.73
C VAL A 338 3.79 -23.09 19.10
N ALA A 339 3.61 -23.36 17.83
CA ALA A 339 4.54 -24.15 17.03
C ALA A 339 4.87 -23.41 15.74
N LEU A 340 6.16 -23.40 15.38
CA LEU A 340 6.68 -22.77 14.17
C LEU A 340 7.06 -23.84 13.14
N ALA A 341 6.59 -23.65 11.90
CA ALA A 341 7.03 -24.46 10.76
C ALA A 341 8.39 -23.93 10.28
N ILE A 342 9.41 -24.78 10.35
CA ILE A 342 10.76 -24.45 9.88
C ILE A 342 10.72 -24.28 8.36
N GLY A 343 11.11 -23.10 7.88
CA GLY A 343 11.03 -22.72 6.47
C GLY A 343 9.69 -22.12 6.05
N GLY A 344 8.75 -21.93 6.99
CA GLY A 344 7.44 -21.38 6.75
C GLY A 344 6.41 -22.37 6.20
N LEU A 345 5.15 -21.95 6.20
CA LEU A 345 4.05 -22.65 5.55
C LEU A 345 3.95 -22.19 4.09
N HIS A 346 3.77 -23.14 3.18
CA HIS A 346 3.74 -22.86 1.76
C HIS A 346 2.34 -23.13 1.17
N ARG A 347 1.97 -22.37 0.16
CA ARG A 347 0.72 -22.55 -0.55
C ARG A 347 0.58 -23.98 -1.07
N GLY A 348 -0.61 -24.58 -0.85
CA GLY A 348 -0.90 -25.97 -1.21
C GLY A 348 -0.42 -26.97 -0.16
N GLU A 349 0.26 -26.54 0.88
CA GLU A 349 0.70 -27.40 1.96
C GLU A 349 -0.48 -27.87 2.80
N HIS A 350 -0.45 -29.16 3.16
CA HIS A 350 -1.47 -29.80 3.98
C HIS A 350 -0.81 -30.36 5.23
N TYR A 351 -1.44 -30.15 6.38
CA TYR A 351 -1.02 -30.76 7.63
C TYR A 351 -2.20 -31.03 8.55
N ALA A 352 -2.06 -32.05 9.39
CA ALA A 352 -2.99 -32.29 10.46
C ALA A 352 -2.45 -31.71 11.77
N VAL A 353 -3.35 -31.14 12.56
CA VAL A 353 -3.03 -30.60 13.89
C VAL A 353 -4.04 -31.11 14.90
N TRP A 354 -3.57 -31.47 16.10
CA TRP A 354 -4.37 -31.83 17.24
C TRP A 354 -4.30 -30.67 18.24
N SER A 355 -5.45 -30.22 18.66
CA SER A 355 -5.57 -29.08 19.56
C SER A 355 -6.37 -29.45 20.80
N TYR A 356 -6.00 -28.86 21.92
CA TYR A 356 -6.77 -28.88 23.15
C TYR A 356 -7.75 -27.71 23.14
N ALA A 357 -9.04 -28.00 23.20
CA ALA A 357 -10.12 -27.01 23.08
C ALA A 357 -11.28 -27.35 24.04
N PRO A 358 -11.08 -27.24 25.35
CA PRO A 358 -12.09 -27.63 26.34
C PRO A 358 -13.31 -26.71 26.31
N GLN A 359 -14.45 -27.24 26.73
CA GLN A 359 -15.73 -26.55 26.71
C GLN A 359 -16.40 -26.62 28.09
N PRO A 360 -15.81 -25.99 29.12
CA PRO A 360 -16.44 -25.94 30.44
C PRO A 360 -17.77 -25.17 30.41
N THR A 361 -18.62 -25.46 31.37
CA THR A 361 -19.85 -24.69 31.58
C THR A 361 -19.60 -23.45 32.47
N PRO A 362 -20.48 -22.44 32.41
CA PRO A 362 -20.42 -21.30 33.33
C PRO A 362 -20.43 -21.72 34.82
N GLU A 363 -21.22 -22.76 35.17
CA GLU A 363 -21.35 -23.32 36.52
C GLU A 363 -20.04 -23.92 37.02
N GLU A 364 -19.29 -24.56 36.16
CA GLU A 364 -17.97 -25.10 36.47
C GLU A 364 -16.97 -23.96 36.70
N LEU A 365 -16.95 -22.96 35.80
CA LEU A 365 -15.98 -21.87 35.88
C LEU A 365 -16.21 -20.91 37.04
N VAL A 366 -17.46 -20.67 37.44
CA VAL A 366 -17.75 -19.79 38.58
C VAL A 366 -17.18 -20.34 39.89
N ARG A 367 -17.03 -21.67 39.99
CA ARG A 367 -16.48 -22.39 41.16
C ARG A 367 -14.95 -22.44 41.18
N VAL A 368 -14.31 -22.08 40.07
CA VAL A 368 -12.84 -22.11 39.96
C VAL A 368 -12.22 -21.06 40.85
N LYS A 369 -11.36 -21.51 41.78
CA LYS A 369 -10.61 -20.62 42.68
C LYS A 369 -9.41 -19.96 41.95
N ALA A 370 -9.06 -18.75 42.34
CA ALA A 370 -7.93 -18.00 41.82
C ALA A 370 -6.57 -18.54 42.33
N VAL A 371 -6.30 -19.79 42.05
CA VAL A 371 -5.03 -20.46 42.38
C VAL A 371 -4.25 -20.73 41.10
N TYR A 372 -3.15 -20.04 40.93
CA TYR A 372 -2.36 -20.08 39.70
C TYR A 372 -1.04 -20.84 39.88
N PRO A 373 -0.57 -21.61 38.88
CA PRO A 373 0.75 -22.27 38.91
C PRO A 373 1.88 -21.25 39.03
N LYS A 374 2.95 -21.64 39.72
CA LYS A 374 4.16 -20.79 39.78
C LYS A 374 4.73 -20.43 38.41
N ALA A 375 4.57 -21.31 37.44
CA ALA A 375 4.97 -21.07 36.05
C ALA A 375 4.30 -19.85 35.40
N LEU A 376 3.09 -19.45 35.82
CA LEU A 376 2.41 -18.23 35.33
C LEU A 376 2.76 -16.99 36.15
N THR A 377 3.14 -17.19 37.42
CA THR A 377 3.37 -16.08 38.36
C THR A 377 4.84 -15.79 38.59
N ARG A 378 5.72 -16.74 38.26
CA ARG A 378 7.19 -16.60 38.35
C ARG A 378 7.88 -17.33 37.19
N PRO A 379 8.65 -16.70 36.34
CA PRO A 379 9.00 -15.27 36.31
C PRO A 379 7.91 -14.39 35.69
N LYS A 380 6.85 -14.14 36.37
CA LYS A 380 5.93 -12.98 36.35
C LYS A 380 5.30 -12.50 35.04
N ARG A 381 5.30 -13.26 33.96
CA ARG A 381 4.93 -12.76 32.61
C ARG A 381 3.45 -12.47 32.45
N GLU A 382 2.62 -13.41 32.90
CA GLU A 382 1.18 -13.38 32.67
C GLU A 382 0.42 -12.44 33.60
N LEU A 383 1.15 -11.77 34.52
CA LEU A 383 0.67 -10.74 35.40
C LEU A 383 1.43 -9.41 35.28
N ASP A 384 2.33 -9.27 34.33
CA ASP A 384 3.02 -8.01 34.03
C ASP A 384 2.05 -7.03 33.37
N VAL A 385 1.92 -5.84 33.96
CA VAL A 385 1.02 -4.77 33.53
C VAL A 385 1.77 -3.59 32.89
N ALA A 386 3.06 -3.50 33.15
CA ALA A 386 3.99 -2.58 32.54
C ALA A 386 5.41 -3.08 32.79
N PRO A 387 6.44 -2.58 32.08
CA PRO A 387 7.84 -2.92 32.35
C PRO A 387 8.20 -2.70 33.81
N GLY A 388 8.60 -3.77 34.49
CA GLY A 388 8.95 -3.74 35.93
C GLY A 388 7.78 -3.73 36.92
N VAL A 389 6.54 -3.73 36.48
CA VAL A 389 5.35 -3.74 37.32
C VAL A 389 4.54 -5.00 37.12
N THR A 390 4.39 -5.78 38.16
CA THR A 390 3.66 -7.05 38.17
C THR A 390 2.54 -6.99 39.20
N ALA A 391 1.32 -7.32 38.82
CA ALA A 391 0.20 -7.47 39.72
C ALA A 391 0.34 -8.75 40.57
N LEU A 392 -0.09 -8.69 41.81
CA LEU A 392 -0.25 -9.90 42.62
C LEU A 392 -1.49 -10.69 42.14
N PRO A 393 -1.50 -12.02 42.35
CA PRO A 393 -2.63 -12.87 41.98
C PRO A 393 -3.97 -12.37 42.54
N PHE A 394 -5.03 -12.53 41.78
CA PHE A 394 -6.40 -12.19 42.17
C PHE A 394 -6.77 -12.79 43.50
N GLY A 395 -7.42 -12.01 44.38
CA GLY A 395 -7.79 -12.43 45.73
C GLY A 395 -6.65 -12.35 46.76
N THR A 396 -5.43 -11.93 46.39
CA THR A 396 -4.34 -11.73 47.35
C THR A 396 -4.61 -10.52 48.23
N PRO A 397 -4.56 -10.64 49.59
CA PRO A 397 -4.76 -9.50 50.48
C PRO A 397 -3.76 -8.37 50.23
N GLY A 398 -4.24 -7.12 50.24
CA GLY A 398 -3.40 -5.94 50.02
C GLY A 398 -2.87 -5.75 48.58
N ARG A 399 -3.31 -6.57 47.63
CA ARG A 399 -2.93 -6.48 46.20
C ARG A 399 -3.12 -5.08 45.65
N ASP A 400 -4.30 -4.51 45.83
CA ASP A 400 -4.72 -3.26 45.21
C ASP A 400 -3.88 -2.08 45.66
N GLY A 401 -3.63 -1.95 46.96
CA GLY A 401 -2.75 -0.90 47.51
C GLY A 401 -1.31 -1.01 47.01
N LYS A 402 -0.77 -2.25 46.91
CA LYS A 402 0.58 -2.47 46.37
C LYS A 402 0.68 -2.13 44.88
N LEU A 403 -0.35 -2.47 44.11
CA LEU A 403 -0.38 -2.15 42.68
C LEU A 403 -0.50 -0.64 42.46
N PHE A 404 -1.41 0.04 43.18
CA PHE A 404 -1.54 1.50 43.11
C PHE A 404 -0.24 2.22 43.44
N ALA A 405 0.47 1.78 44.47
CA ALA A 405 1.76 2.34 44.87
C ALA A 405 2.86 2.19 43.81
N SER A 406 2.72 1.22 42.88
CA SER A 406 3.67 1.01 41.78
C SER A 406 3.28 1.70 40.48
N LEU A 407 2.03 2.16 40.33
CA LEU A 407 1.52 2.85 39.17
C LEU A 407 1.67 4.38 39.31
N THR A 408 2.91 4.87 39.32
CA THR A 408 3.24 6.29 39.54
C THR A 408 3.97 6.89 38.30
N GLY A 409 4.06 8.20 38.23
CA GLY A 409 4.75 8.91 37.15
C GLY A 409 4.15 8.60 35.77
N ARG A 410 4.95 8.07 34.89
CA ARG A 410 4.49 7.71 33.50
C ARG A 410 3.46 6.57 33.49
N LEU A 411 3.34 5.81 34.57
CA LEU A 411 2.38 4.71 34.71
C LEU A 411 1.06 5.16 35.33
N GLN A 412 0.92 6.40 35.80
CA GLN A 412 -0.31 6.96 36.38
C GLN A 412 -1.58 6.68 35.54
N PRO A 413 -1.55 6.80 34.20
CA PRO A 413 -2.75 6.51 33.38
C PRO A 413 -3.25 5.06 33.52
N TYR A 414 -2.40 4.13 33.88
CA TYR A 414 -2.80 2.74 34.14
C TYR A 414 -3.50 2.56 35.50
N ALA A 415 -3.29 3.48 36.45
CA ALA A 415 -4.06 3.48 37.72
C ALA A 415 -5.54 3.77 37.46
N ASP A 416 -5.87 4.71 36.56
CA ASP A 416 -7.24 5.01 36.15
C ASP A 416 -7.89 3.81 35.42
N MET A 417 -7.13 3.13 34.59
CA MET A 417 -7.57 1.90 33.93
C MET A 417 -7.82 0.78 34.95
N PHE A 418 -7.00 0.68 35.99
CA PHE A 418 -7.20 -0.28 37.07
C PHE A 418 -8.47 0.00 37.88
N GLN A 419 -8.71 1.27 38.27
CA GLN A 419 -9.96 1.67 38.93
C GLN A 419 -11.18 1.33 38.07
N ARG A 420 -11.10 1.55 36.77
CA ARG A 420 -12.14 1.18 35.83
C ARG A 420 -12.37 -0.33 35.79
N ALA A 421 -11.30 -1.12 35.78
CA ALA A 421 -11.39 -2.58 35.82
C ALA A 421 -12.08 -3.07 37.09
N GLN A 422 -11.73 -2.50 38.27
CA GLN A 422 -12.37 -2.80 39.53
C GLN A 422 -13.86 -2.43 39.53
N ALA A 423 -14.19 -1.22 39.02
CA ALA A 423 -15.57 -0.77 38.94
C ALA A 423 -16.46 -1.67 38.06
N VAL A 424 -15.91 -2.18 36.96
CA VAL A 424 -16.61 -3.10 36.04
C VAL A 424 -16.73 -4.49 36.65
N ALA A 425 -15.67 -5.05 37.22
CA ALA A 425 -15.66 -6.40 37.81
C ALA A 425 -16.52 -6.49 39.05
N GLY A 426 -16.60 -5.39 39.83
CA GLY A 426 -17.24 -5.39 41.14
C GLY A 426 -16.49 -6.20 42.19
N GLU A 427 -17.05 -6.30 43.38
CA GLU A 427 -16.51 -7.15 44.44
C GLU A 427 -16.88 -8.62 44.19
N THR A 428 -15.91 -9.41 43.76
CA THR A 428 -16.11 -10.84 43.50
C THR A 428 -14.90 -11.67 43.91
N SER A 429 -15.15 -12.88 44.36
CA SER A 429 -14.11 -13.89 44.58
C SER A 429 -13.89 -14.81 43.35
N SER A 430 -14.73 -14.71 42.35
CA SER A 430 -14.67 -15.55 41.14
C SER A 430 -13.92 -14.85 40.01
N PRO A 431 -12.76 -15.37 39.59
CA PRO A 431 -12.09 -14.84 38.37
C PRO A 431 -12.98 -14.86 37.13
N TYR A 432 -13.81 -15.90 36.97
CA TYR A 432 -14.72 -16.01 35.85
C TYR A 432 -15.76 -14.89 35.82
N ALA A 433 -16.29 -14.48 36.97
CA ALA A 433 -17.24 -13.38 37.08
C ALA A 433 -16.62 -12.07 36.59
N ALA A 434 -15.38 -11.77 37.01
CA ALA A 434 -14.65 -10.59 36.53
C ALA A 434 -14.39 -10.62 35.02
N VAL A 435 -14.07 -11.78 34.46
CA VAL A 435 -13.84 -11.96 33.03
C VAL A 435 -15.10 -11.68 32.19
N VAL A 436 -16.23 -12.31 32.56
CA VAL A 436 -17.50 -12.12 31.85
C VAL A 436 -18.02 -10.70 31.99
N ALA A 437 -17.82 -10.06 33.19
CA ALA A 437 -18.19 -8.67 33.38
C ALA A 437 -17.43 -7.73 32.41
N LEU A 438 -16.13 -7.91 32.31
CA LEU A 438 -15.30 -7.12 31.38
C LEU A 438 -15.66 -7.44 29.90
N GLU A 439 -15.85 -8.70 29.54
CA GLU A 439 -16.27 -9.07 28.18
C GLU A 439 -17.60 -8.41 27.81
N ALA A 440 -18.61 -8.49 28.66
CA ALA A 440 -19.90 -7.87 28.44
C ALA A 440 -19.81 -6.32 28.41
N TRP A 441 -18.95 -5.74 29.23
CA TRP A 441 -18.74 -4.30 29.26
C TRP A 441 -18.17 -3.79 27.94
N PHE A 442 -17.14 -4.43 27.39
CA PHE A 442 -16.58 -4.05 26.10
C PHE A 442 -17.56 -4.27 24.96
N ARG A 443 -18.35 -5.34 25.00
CA ARG A 443 -19.26 -5.70 23.90
C ARG A 443 -20.54 -4.87 23.86
N SER A 444 -21.04 -4.42 25.01
CA SER A 444 -22.39 -3.82 25.08
C SER A 444 -22.49 -2.59 25.94
N THR A 445 -22.14 -2.63 27.24
CA THR A 445 -22.50 -1.56 28.19
C THR A 445 -21.50 -0.44 28.32
N GLY A 446 -20.26 -0.63 27.89
CA GLY A 446 -19.20 0.38 27.98
C GLY A 446 -19.28 1.49 26.94
N GLY A 447 -20.18 1.38 25.94
CA GLY A 447 -20.34 2.37 24.88
C GLY A 447 -19.23 2.31 23.83
N PHE A 448 -18.62 1.13 23.64
CA PHE A 448 -17.57 0.92 22.66
C PHE A 448 -18.11 0.62 21.27
N THR A 449 -17.39 1.07 20.25
CA THR A 449 -17.72 0.84 18.85
C THR A 449 -16.54 0.24 18.09
N TYR A 450 -16.83 -0.70 17.17
CA TYR A 450 -15.83 -1.27 16.30
C TYR A 450 -15.52 -0.31 15.14
N SER A 451 -14.25 -0.04 14.91
CA SER A 451 -13.77 0.72 13.74
C SER A 451 -12.39 0.26 13.33
N GLU A 452 -12.18 0.07 12.03
CA GLU A 452 -10.86 -0.24 11.47
C GLU A 452 -9.93 1.00 11.46
N GLN A 453 -10.52 2.18 11.62
CA GLN A 453 -9.81 3.46 11.78
C GLN A 453 -10.10 4.01 13.17
N PRO A 454 -9.29 3.65 14.18
CA PRO A 454 -9.51 4.09 15.56
C PRO A 454 -9.23 5.58 15.71
N GLY A 455 -9.91 6.18 16.66
CA GLY A 455 -9.57 7.52 17.14
C GLY A 455 -8.25 7.49 17.92
N THR A 456 -7.57 8.63 17.98
CA THR A 456 -6.36 8.80 18.80
C THR A 456 -6.65 9.67 20.03
N ALA A 457 -5.96 9.39 21.13
CA ALA A 457 -5.99 10.19 22.36
C ALA A 457 -4.55 10.67 22.66
N PRO A 458 -4.12 11.83 22.13
CA PRO A 458 -2.76 12.32 22.31
C PRO A 458 -2.39 12.45 23.80
N GLY A 459 -1.16 12.07 24.12
CA GLY A 459 -0.64 12.13 25.50
C GLY A 459 -1.00 10.95 26.40
N LEU A 460 -1.86 10.02 25.97
CA LEU A 460 -2.19 8.81 26.70
C LEU A 460 -1.62 7.57 26.00
N PRO A 461 -1.25 6.52 26.78
CA PRO A 461 -0.96 5.21 26.19
C PRO A 461 -2.16 4.70 25.37
N PRO A 462 -1.95 4.05 24.21
CA PRO A 462 -3.02 3.72 23.27
C PRO A 462 -4.22 3.01 23.88
N LEU A 463 -4.00 1.98 24.72
CA LEU A 463 -5.08 1.24 25.35
C LEU A 463 -5.81 2.03 26.44
N VAL A 464 -5.10 2.91 27.16
CA VAL A 464 -5.72 3.81 28.14
C VAL A 464 -6.57 4.84 27.42
N GLY A 465 -6.04 5.45 26.35
CA GLY A 465 -6.78 6.38 25.51
C GLY A 465 -8.02 5.74 24.88
N PHE A 466 -7.92 4.49 24.43
CA PHE A 466 -9.06 3.72 23.94
C PHE A 466 -10.14 3.52 24.99
N VAL A 467 -9.78 3.09 26.20
CA VAL A 467 -10.74 2.79 27.28
C VAL A 467 -11.36 4.06 27.87
N ALA A 468 -10.58 5.12 28.04
CA ALA A 468 -11.02 6.32 28.76
C ALA A 468 -11.66 7.38 27.84
N VAL A 469 -11.19 7.51 26.60
CA VAL A 469 -11.52 8.66 25.74
C VAL A 469 -12.23 8.23 24.46
N THR A 470 -11.56 7.47 23.59
CA THR A 470 -12.07 7.26 22.23
C THR A 470 -13.18 6.22 22.15
N LYS A 471 -13.10 5.15 22.92
CA LYS A 471 -14.02 4.00 22.89
C LYS A 471 -14.28 3.44 21.49
N ASN A 472 -13.38 3.75 20.55
CA ASN A 472 -13.47 3.41 19.15
C ASN A 472 -12.18 2.71 18.73
N GLY A 473 -12.29 1.45 18.26
CA GLY A 473 -11.13 0.66 17.91
C GLY A 473 -11.49 -0.64 17.20
N TYR A 474 -10.48 -1.44 16.90
CA TYR A 474 -10.64 -2.76 16.29
C TYR A 474 -10.15 -3.86 17.25
N CYS A 475 -10.21 -5.13 16.83
CA CYS A 475 -10.01 -6.29 17.71
C CYS A 475 -8.75 -6.20 18.60
N GLN A 476 -7.63 -5.65 18.10
CA GLN A 476 -6.41 -5.49 18.92
C GLN A 476 -6.61 -4.55 20.11
N HIS A 477 -7.38 -3.47 19.95
CA HIS A 477 -7.72 -2.56 21.05
C HIS A 477 -8.55 -3.28 22.12
N PHE A 478 -9.59 -3.98 21.69
CA PHE A 478 -10.50 -4.70 22.59
C PHE A 478 -9.79 -5.81 23.34
N ALA A 479 -9.10 -6.70 22.61
CA ALA A 479 -8.37 -7.81 23.21
C ALA A 479 -7.22 -7.32 24.11
N GLY A 480 -6.43 -6.34 23.63
CA GLY A 480 -5.32 -5.78 24.39
C GLY A 480 -5.77 -5.08 25.66
N ALA A 481 -6.85 -4.28 25.60
CA ALA A 481 -7.40 -3.59 26.77
C ALA A 481 -7.98 -4.57 27.80
N MET A 482 -8.79 -5.54 27.37
CA MET A 482 -9.35 -6.53 28.29
C MET A 482 -8.27 -7.40 28.95
N ALA A 483 -7.28 -7.86 28.19
CA ALA A 483 -6.17 -8.64 28.74
C ALA A 483 -5.38 -7.84 29.78
N LEU A 484 -5.11 -6.55 29.52
CA LEU A 484 -4.42 -5.68 30.44
C LEU A 484 -5.26 -5.41 31.70
N MET A 485 -6.56 -5.14 31.56
CA MET A 485 -7.48 -4.94 32.69
C MET A 485 -7.57 -6.20 33.59
N LEU A 486 -7.58 -7.39 32.99
CA LEU A 486 -7.53 -8.65 33.71
C LEU A 486 -6.21 -8.83 34.48
N ARG A 487 -5.07 -8.50 33.85
CA ARG A 487 -3.77 -8.52 34.54
C ARG A 487 -3.71 -7.53 35.71
N LEU A 488 -4.27 -6.33 35.55
CA LEU A 488 -4.41 -5.35 36.63
C LEU A 488 -5.24 -5.91 37.79
N LEU A 489 -6.26 -6.70 37.50
CA LEU A 489 -7.03 -7.43 38.50
C LEU A 489 -6.30 -8.66 39.09
N GLY A 490 -5.10 -8.98 38.61
CA GLY A 490 -4.32 -10.14 39.06
C GLY A 490 -4.79 -11.47 38.46
N ILE A 491 -5.51 -11.44 37.36
CA ILE A 491 -5.97 -12.61 36.62
C ILE A 491 -5.02 -12.82 35.42
N PRO A 492 -4.34 -13.99 35.35
CA PRO A 492 -3.46 -14.27 34.18
C PRO A 492 -4.24 -14.25 32.88
N ALA A 493 -3.83 -13.34 32.00
CA ALA A 493 -4.45 -13.11 30.72
C ALA A 493 -3.40 -12.75 29.67
N ARG A 494 -3.69 -13.08 28.39
CA ARG A 494 -2.85 -12.77 27.24
C ARG A 494 -3.70 -12.52 26.01
N VAL A 495 -3.13 -11.91 25.01
CA VAL A 495 -3.78 -11.74 23.71
C VAL A 495 -3.40 -12.93 22.83
N ALA A 496 -4.38 -13.54 22.19
CA ALA A 496 -4.15 -14.53 21.14
C ALA A 496 -4.45 -13.91 19.78
N ALA A 497 -3.70 -14.32 18.76
CA ALA A 497 -3.82 -13.83 17.40
C ALA A 497 -3.97 -15.00 16.42
N GLY A 498 -4.79 -14.80 15.38
CA GLY A 498 -5.12 -15.80 14.39
C GLY A 498 -6.36 -15.41 13.60
N PHE A 499 -7.33 -16.29 13.52
CA PHE A 499 -8.53 -16.07 12.71
C PHE A 499 -9.80 -16.51 13.45
N VAL A 500 -10.91 -15.81 13.22
CA VAL A 500 -12.24 -16.31 13.56
C VAL A 500 -12.61 -17.52 12.68
N PRO A 501 -13.65 -18.30 13.01
CA PRO A 501 -13.96 -19.54 12.31
C PRO A 501 -14.03 -19.45 10.79
N GLY A 502 -14.43 -18.31 10.22
CA GLY A 502 -14.74 -18.20 8.79
C GLY A 502 -16.11 -18.79 8.44
N ARG A 503 -16.29 -19.20 7.20
CA ARG A 503 -17.54 -19.80 6.69
C ARG A 503 -17.43 -21.32 6.60
N TYR A 504 -18.41 -22.04 7.19
CA TYR A 504 -18.51 -23.49 7.02
C TYR A 504 -19.28 -23.84 5.73
N HIS A 505 -18.66 -24.61 4.86
CA HIS A 505 -19.19 -25.00 3.57
C HIS A 505 -18.54 -26.33 3.14
N ASP A 506 -19.30 -27.24 2.60
CA ASP A 506 -18.82 -28.55 2.08
C ASP A 506 -17.83 -29.28 3.02
N ASP A 507 -18.21 -29.40 4.30
CA ASP A 507 -17.45 -30.09 5.36
C ASP A 507 -16.09 -29.47 5.72
N PHE A 508 -15.84 -28.21 5.33
CA PHE A 508 -14.67 -27.47 5.76
C PHE A 508 -14.99 -26.01 6.13
N TRP A 509 -14.10 -25.41 6.88
CA TRP A 509 -14.11 -23.98 7.20
C TRP A 509 -13.27 -23.26 6.17
N GLN A 510 -13.86 -22.34 5.46
CA GLN A 510 -13.17 -21.41 4.58
C GLN A 510 -12.82 -20.16 5.37
N VAL A 511 -11.52 -19.92 5.56
CA VAL A 511 -10.98 -18.79 6.28
C VAL A 511 -10.38 -17.80 5.28
N THR A 512 -10.76 -16.52 5.40
CA THR A 512 -10.31 -15.45 4.52
C THR A 512 -9.38 -14.47 5.26
N ASP A 513 -8.73 -13.60 4.53
CA ASP A 513 -7.91 -12.50 5.06
C ASP A 513 -8.72 -11.55 5.97
N HIS A 514 -10.02 -11.42 5.75
CA HIS A 514 -10.93 -10.62 6.59
C HIS A 514 -11.29 -11.29 7.91
N ASP A 515 -10.99 -12.57 8.06
CA ASP A 515 -11.23 -13.33 9.28
C ASP A 515 -10.07 -13.22 10.27
N ALA A 516 -9.01 -12.49 9.92
CA ALA A 516 -7.92 -12.18 10.86
C ALA A 516 -8.45 -11.46 12.09
N HIS A 517 -8.03 -11.93 13.28
CA HIS A 517 -8.63 -11.52 14.53
C HIS A 517 -7.69 -11.69 15.73
N THR A 518 -7.94 -10.92 16.78
CA THR A 518 -7.31 -11.08 18.08
C THR A 518 -8.37 -11.18 19.18
N TRP A 519 -8.10 -12.01 20.18
CA TRP A 519 -8.97 -12.24 21.32
C TRP A 519 -8.17 -12.39 22.59
N VAL A 520 -8.84 -12.58 23.73
CA VAL A 520 -8.20 -12.77 25.03
C VAL A 520 -8.19 -14.25 25.38
N GLU A 521 -7.08 -14.77 25.85
CA GLU A 521 -7.00 -16.05 26.56
C GLU A 521 -6.79 -15.80 28.05
N VAL A 522 -7.63 -16.43 28.88
CA VAL A 522 -7.60 -16.34 30.35
C VAL A 522 -7.36 -17.72 30.94
N TRP A 523 -6.49 -17.81 31.91
CA TRP A 523 -6.14 -19.08 32.55
C TRP A 523 -7.08 -19.45 33.71
N PHE A 524 -7.63 -20.64 33.67
CA PHE A 524 -8.46 -21.21 34.71
C PHE A 524 -7.89 -22.52 35.21
N ARG A 525 -7.86 -22.67 36.56
CA ARG A 525 -7.40 -23.91 37.18
C ARG A 525 -8.25 -25.09 36.73
N GLY A 526 -7.59 -26.17 36.31
CA GLY A 526 -8.25 -27.38 35.78
C GLY A 526 -8.45 -27.39 34.28
N TYR A 527 -8.65 -26.23 33.66
CA TYR A 527 -8.95 -26.08 32.24
C TYR A 527 -7.81 -25.45 31.40
N GLY A 528 -6.87 -24.73 32.06
CA GLY A 528 -5.83 -24.00 31.34
C GLY A 528 -6.37 -22.71 30.68
N TRP A 529 -5.87 -22.41 29.49
CA TRP A 529 -6.21 -21.20 28.74
C TRP A 529 -7.54 -21.35 28.02
N LEU A 530 -8.49 -20.46 28.27
CA LEU A 530 -9.80 -20.38 27.62
C LEU A 530 -9.95 -19.06 26.86
N PRO A 531 -10.48 -19.09 25.64
CA PRO A 531 -10.69 -17.90 24.84
C PRO A 531 -11.94 -17.12 25.25
N PHE A 532 -11.83 -15.78 25.25
CA PHE A 532 -12.91 -14.80 25.42
C PHE A 532 -12.73 -13.68 24.39
N ASP A 533 -13.82 -13.15 23.86
CA ASP A 533 -13.72 -12.13 22.81
C ASP A 533 -14.50 -10.87 23.17
N PRO A 534 -13.82 -9.78 23.56
CA PRO A 534 -14.46 -8.53 23.92
C PRO A 534 -14.92 -7.69 22.71
N THR A 535 -14.69 -8.13 21.47
CA THR A 535 -14.93 -7.31 20.27
C THR A 535 -16.41 -7.25 19.91
N PRO A 536 -17.07 -6.08 19.91
CA PRO A 536 -18.48 -5.95 19.55
C PRO A 536 -18.75 -6.38 18.10
N GLY A 537 -19.83 -7.14 17.89
CA GLY A 537 -20.29 -7.52 16.56
C GLY A 537 -19.38 -8.48 15.78
N ARG A 538 -18.26 -8.92 16.36
CA ARG A 538 -17.33 -9.88 15.76
C ARG A 538 -17.16 -11.12 16.63
N GLY A 539 -16.81 -12.22 15.96
CA GLY A 539 -16.45 -13.48 16.60
C GLY A 539 -17.63 -14.30 17.11
N ARG A 540 -17.43 -15.62 17.10
CA ARG A 540 -18.32 -16.61 17.72
C ARG A 540 -17.45 -17.71 18.30
N LEU A 541 -17.54 -17.92 19.60
CA LEU A 541 -16.83 -19.00 20.27
C LEU A 541 -17.76 -20.22 20.45
N ALA A 542 -17.16 -21.41 20.43
CA ALA A 542 -17.89 -22.64 20.67
C ALA A 542 -18.34 -22.79 22.14
N GLY A 543 -17.56 -22.24 23.06
CA GLY A 543 -17.76 -22.43 24.51
C GLY A 543 -18.93 -21.64 25.06
N THR A 544 -19.85 -22.31 25.75
CA THR A 544 -21.05 -21.69 26.37
C THR A 544 -20.70 -20.71 27.49
N TYR A 545 -19.47 -20.68 27.95
CA TYR A 545 -18.97 -19.81 29.02
C TYR A 545 -18.68 -18.37 28.58
N SER A 546 -18.49 -18.11 27.29
CA SER A 546 -18.27 -16.76 26.77
C SER A 546 -19.56 -16.15 26.23
N SER A 547 -19.76 -14.87 26.45
CA SER A 547 -20.92 -14.13 25.96
C SER A 547 -21.04 -14.12 24.43
N THR A 548 -19.96 -14.46 23.72
CA THR A 548 -19.95 -14.61 22.26
C THR A 548 -20.52 -15.93 21.75
N SER A 549 -20.67 -16.93 22.58
CA SER A 549 -21.20 -18.24 22.19
C SER A 549 -22.69 -18.19 21.90
N LEU A 550 -23.13 -18.93 20.86
CA LEU A 550 -24.55 -19.11 20.56
C LEU A 550 -25.32 -19.84 21.69
N GLY A 551 -24.62 -20.69 22.43
CA GLY A 551 -25.17 -21.43 23.55
C GLY A 551 -25.11 -20.69 24.89
N PHE A 552 -24.61 -19.45 24.93
CA PHE A 552 -24.55 -18.68 26.17
C PHE A 552 -25.96 -18.30 26.64
N ASN A 553 -26.31 -18.76 27.82
CA ASN A 553 -27.58 -18.40 28.44
C ASN A 553 -27.36 -17.24 29.41
N ALA A 554 -27.71 -16.02 28.96
CA ALA A 554 -27.53 -14.80 29.72
C ALA A 554 -28.27 -14.81 31.08
N GLN A 555 -29.47 -15.38 31.16
CA GLN A 555 -30.25 -15.44 32.38
C GLN A 555 -29.61 -16.39 33.41
N SER A 556 -29.17 -17.58 32.96
CA SER A 556 -28.48 -18.53 33.81
C SER A 556 -27.13 -17.98 34.29
N ALA A 557 -26.34 -17.41 33.41
CA ALA A 557 -25.08 -16.76 33.74
C ALA A 557 -25.31 -15.63 34.76
N GLN A 558 -26.35 -14.81 34.59
CA GLN A 558 -26.72 -13.75 35.51
C GLN A 558 -27.04 -14.27 36.89
N LYS A 559 -27.89 -15.29 37.02
CA LYS A 559 -28.21 -15.90 38.31
C LYS A 559 -26.96 -16.39 39.03
N LEU A 560 -26.05 -17.03 38.31
CA LEU A 560 -24.78 -17.50 38.87
C LEU A 560 -23.88 -16.35 39.31
N LEU A 561 -23.77 -15.30 38.49
CA LEU A 561 -22.92 -14.14 38.78
C LEU A 561 -23.47 -13.31 39.93
N ALA A 562 -24.81 -13.19 40.05
CA ALA A 562 -25.44 -12.48 41.19
C ALA A 562 -25.11 -13.11 42.54
N LEU A 563 -24.78 -14.40 42.57
CA LEU A 563 -24.37 -15.10 43.82
C LEU A 563 -22.92 -14.74 44.26
N VAL A 564 -22.08 -14.28 43.32
CA VAL A 564 -20.63 -14.11 43.56
C VAL A 564 -20.13 -12.69 43.36
N VAL A 565 -20.96 -11.76 42.89
CA VAL A 565 -20.56 -10.37 42.58
C VAL A 565 -21.36 -9.38 43.39
N ARG A 566 -20.68 -8.43 44.06
CA ARG A 566 -21.26 -7.27 44.75
C ARG A 566 -20.76 -6.00 44.09
N GLY A 567 -21.68 -5.05 43.78
CA GLY A 567 -21.30 -3.67 43.43
C GLY A 567 -20.63 -3.42 42.10
N GLY A 568 -20.74 -4.31 41.13
CA GLY A 568 -20.14 -4.11 39.79
C GLY A 568 -20.94 -3.13 38.90
N ALA A 569 -20.26 -2.29 38.08
CA ALA A 569 -20.89 -1.35 37.17
C ALA A 569 -21.78 -2.06 36.11
N VAL A 570 -21.55 -3.33 35.88
CA VAL A 570 -22.34 -4.20 34.98
C VAL A 570 -23.73 -4.46 35.59
N PHE A 571 -23.91 -4.29 36.90
CA PHE A 571 -25.11 -4.59 37.65
C PHE A 571 -25.85 -3.33 38.14
N GLY A 572 -25.68 -2.17 37.49
CA GLY A 572 -26.40 -0.95 37.83
C GLY A 572 -27.90 -1.17 38.07
N ARG A 573 -28.70 -0.13 38.38
CA ARG A 573 -30.10 -0.22 38.81
C ARG A 573 -31.03 -1.15 38.01
N GLY A 574 -30.61 -1.68 36.84
CA GLY A 574 -31.27 -2.68 36.04
C GLY A 574 -30.77 -4.12 36.18
N GLY A 575 -29.76 -4.36 37.02
CA GLY A 575 -29.16 -5.69 37.27
C GLY A 575 -28.39 -6.27 36.07
N ALA A 576 -27.66 -7.35 36.32
CA ALA A 576 -26.91 -8.10 35.29
C ALA A 576 -27.78 -8.58 34.09
N SER A 577 -29.12 -8.68 34.30
CA SER A 577 -30.07 -9.06 33.28
C SER A 577 -29.99 -8.19 32.02
N GLY A 578 -29.98 -6.88 32.18
CA GLY A 578 -30.02 -5.96 31.07
C GLY A 578 -28.76 -6.06 30.21
N VAL A 579 -27.60 -6.27 30.80
CA VAL A 579 -26.32 -6.31 30.10
C VAL A 579 -26.12 -7.59 29.30
N LEU A 580 -26.30 -8.72 29.94
CA LEU A 580 -26.09 -10.03 29.33
C LEU A 580 -27.19 -10.38 28.31
N ALA A 581 -28.44 -9.94 28.61
CA ALA A 581 -29.56 -10.07 27.68
C ALA A 581 -29.36 -9.17 26.44
N HIS A 582 -28.89 -7.94 26.65
CA HIS A 582 -28.69 -7.01 25.54
C HIS A 582 -27.58 -7.47 24.56
N ASP A 583 -26.54 -8.12 25.02
CA ASP A 583 -25.53 -8.72 24.13
C ASP A 583 -26.09 -9.93 23.41
N SER A 584 -26.98 -10.72 24.03
CA SER A 584 -27.65 -11.84 23.37
C SER A 584 -28.68 -11.41 22.34
N GLU A 585 -29.42 -10.31 22.56
CA GLU A 585 -30.39 -9.75 21.63
C GLU A 585 -29.73 -9.10 20.40
N ARG A 586 -28.55 -8.50 20.56
CA ARG A 586 -27.76 -7.96 19.45
C ARG A 586 -27.18 -9.03 18.53
N ARG A 587 -27.27 -10.30 18.90
CA ARG A 587 -26.90 -11.42 18.04
C ARG A 587 -27.95 -11.64 16.95
N ASN A 588 -27.95 -10.78 15.95
CA ASN A 588 -28.81 -10.97 14.80
C ASN A 588 -28.33 -12.19 14.00
N PRO A 589 -29.16 -13.24 13.83
CA PRO A 589 -28.75 -14.45 13.11
C PRO A 589 -28.45 -14.21 11.60
N ARG A 590 -28.71 -13.00 11.09
CA ARG A 590 -28.43 -12.64 9.70
C ARG A 590 -27.04 -12.09 9.42
N SER A 591 -26.18 -11.89 10.42
CA SER A 591 -24.82 -11.38 10.22
C SER A 591 -23.81 -12.47 9.92
N THR A 592 -24.10 -13.39 9.03
CA THR A 592 -23.09 -14.19 8.38
C THR A 592 -22.55 -13.42 7.19
N GLY A 593 -21.56 -12.59 7.41
CA GLY A 593 -20.70 -12.09 6.34
C GLY A 593 -21.02 -10.73 5.73
N ASP A 594 -22.17 -10.11 6.00
CA ASP A 594 -22.45 -8.75 5.58
C ASP A 594 -22.54 -7.84 6.80
N LEU A 595 -21.53 -7.02 7.02
CA LEU A 595 -21.65 -5.88 7.91
C LEU A 595 -22.69 -4.93 7.30
N PRO A 596 -23.83 -4.65 7.98
CA PRO A 596 -24.61 -3.50 7.60
C PRO A 596 -23.72 -2.30 7.91
N LEU A 597 -23.41 -1.51 6.89
CA LEU A 597 -22.99 -0.12 7.05
C LEU A 597 -24.13 0.61 7.77
N GLY A 598 -24.17 0.45 9.10
CA GLY A 598 -25.15 1.06 9.97
C GLY A 598 -24.79 2.49 10.28
N ILE A 599 -25.06 3.36 9.35
CA ILE A 599 -25.44 4.73 9.66
C ILE A 599 -26.78 4.91 8.95
N GLY A 600 -27.84 5.12 9.75
CA GLY A 600 -29.20 5.37 9.27
C GLY A 600 -29.27 6.65 8.46
N GLY A 601 -28.93 6.55 7.20
CA GLY A 601 -29.25 7.47 6.13
C GLY A 601 -29.98 6.66 5.08
N ARG A 602 -31.19 7.06 4.69
CA ARG A 602 -31.86 6.53 3.50
C ARG A 602 -30.85 6.56 2.36
N LEU A 603 -30.37 5.38 1.97
CA LEU A 603 -29.60 5.22 0.75
C LEU A 603 -30.55 5.49 -0.42
N THR A 604 -30.52 6.71 -0.94
CA THR A 604 -30.91 6.89 -2.34
C THR A 604 -29.97 6.00 -3.17
N PRO A 605 -30.49 5.23 -4.16
CA PRO A 605 -29.66 4.43 -5.03
C PRO A 605 -28.65 5.38 -5.67
N GLY A 606 -27.37 5.26 -5.30
CA GLY A 606 -26.29 5.98 -5.93
C GLY A 606 -26.29 5.66 -7.43
N PRO A 607 -25.91 6.61 -8.30
CA PRO A 607 -25.88 6.38 -9.73
C PRO A 607 -24.99 5.17 -9.98
N LYS A 608 -25.50 4.19 -10.73
CA LYS A 608 -24.76 3.00 -11.18
C LYS A 608 -23.42 3.49 -11.76
N LYS A 609 -22.31 3.09 -11.17
CA LYS A 609 -20.97 3.34 -11.72
C LYS A 609 -20.95 2.78 -13.14
N ARG A 610 -21.03 3.65 -14.13
CA ARG A 610 -20.68 3.28 -15.50
C ARG A 610 -19.17 3.11 -15.48
N SER A 611 -18.70 1.88 -15.58
CA SER A 611 -17.31 1.60 -15.94
C SER A 611 -17.03 2.34 -17.26
N PRO A 612 -15.84 2.96 -17.44
CA PRO A 612 -15.49 3.54 -18.72
C PRO A 612 -15.67 2.47 -19.78
N SER A 613 -16.39 2.80 -20.85
CA SER A 613 -16.78 1.82 -21.86
C SER A 613 -15.52 1.26 -22.52
N LEU A 614 -15.53 -0.01 -22.87
CA LEU A 614 -14.47 -0.67 -23.64
C LEU A 614 -14.06 0.21 -24.86
N LEU A 615 -15.00 0.95 -25.42
CA LEU A 615 -14.79 1.90 -26.51
C LEU A 615 -13.82 3.04 -26.16
N PHE A 616 -13.80 3.51 -24.91
CA PHE A 616 -12.85 4.53 -24.46
C PHE A 616 -11.41 3.99 -24.42
N PHE A 617 -11.23 2.77 -23.92
CA PHE A 617 -9.90 2.12 -23.92
C PHE A 617 -9.43 1.79 -25.34
N LEU A 618 -10.32 1.35 -26.22
CA LEU A 618 -10.01 1.13 -27.63
C LEU A 618 -9.63 2.44 -28.33
N PHE A 619 -10.30 3.54 -28.01
CA PHE A 619 -9.95 4.86 -28.52
C PHE A 619 -8.56 5.32 -28.07
N LEU A 620 -8.24 5.17 -26.76
CA LEU A 620 -6.91 5.50 -26.21
C LEU A 620 -5.82 4.63 -26.84
N LEU A 621 -6.08 3.34 -27.02
CA LEU A 621 -5.16 2.41 -27.68
C LEU A 621 -4.92 2.81 -29.14
N ALA A 622 -5.98 3.19 -29.86
CA ALA A 622 -5.87 3.67 -31.23
C ALA A 622 -5.05 4.96 -31.32
N CYS A 623 -5.25 5.90 -30.39
CA CYS A 623 -4.47 7.14 -30.29
C CYS A 623 -2.99 6.85 -29.99
N ALA A 624 -2.71 5.95 -29.06
CA ALA A 624 -1.35 5.53 -28.73
C ALA A 624 -0.65 4.87 -29.92
N LEU A 625 -1.33 3.96 -30.61
CA LEU A 625 -0.82 3.30 -31.82
C LEU A 625 -0.53 4.30 -32.92
N ALA A 626 -1.45 5.26 -33.14
CA ALA A 626 -1.27 6.34 -34.10
C ALA A 626 -0.04 7.21 -33.78
N ALA A 627 0.16 7.54 -32.51
CA ALA A 627 1.34 8.28 -32.04
C ALA A 627 2.64 7.50 -32.27
N VAL A 628 2.66 6.21 -32.00
CA VAL A 628 3.81 5.32 -32.22
C VAL A 628 4.16 5.26 -33.73
N ILE A 629 3.15 5.13 -34.61
CA ILE A 629 3.37 5.13 -36.07
C ILE A 629 4.02 6.43 -36.51
N VAL A 630 3.50 7.58 -36.08
CA VAL A 630 4.04 8.90 -36.42
C VAL A 630 5.46 9.07 -35.88
N LEU A 631 5.71 8.65 -34.65
CA LEU A 631 7.03 8.72 -34.01
C LEU A 631 8.05 7.88 -34.76
N PHE A 632 7.69 6.64 -35.12
CA PHE A 632 8.56 5.73 -35.86
C PHE A 632 8.88 6.25 -37.27
N LYS A 633 7.88 6.77 -37.99
CA LYS A 633 8.10 7.42 -39.32
C LYS A 633 9.03 8.61 -39.23
N THR A 634 8.84 9.47 -38.20
CA THR A 634 9.69 10.66 -38.03
C THR A 634 11.11 10.30 -37.63
N ALA A 635 11.28 9.31 -36.75
CA ALA A 635 12.59 8.79 -36.37
C ALA A 635 13.32 8.18 -37.54
N ARG A 636 12.66 7.28 -38.30
CA ARG A 636 13.22 6.65 -39.50
C ARG A 636 13.65 7.66 -40.56
N ARG A 637 12.84 8.73 -40.76
CA ARG A 637 13.22 9.84 -41.69
C ARG A 637 14.43 10.60 -41.19
N LYS A 638 14.49 10.97 -39.90
CA LYS A 638 15.65 11.69 -39.34
C LYS A 638 16.93 10.88 -39.36
N LEU A 639 16.87 9.58 -39.09
CA LEU A 639 18.03 8.68 -39.10
C LEU A 639 18.69 8.60 -40.47
N ARG A 640 17.93 8.70 -41.60
CA ARG A 640 18.48 8.69 -42.95
C ARG A 640 19.33 9.92 -43.28
N TYR A 641 19.14 11.01 -42.59
CA TYR A 641 19.91 12.25 -42.80
C TYR A 641 21.11 12.39 -41.86
N LEU A 642 21.47 11.35 -41.12
CA LEU A 642 22.69 11.36 -40.28
C LEU A 642 23.98 11.22 -41.11
N THR A 643 23.87 10.85 -42.37
CA THR A 643 25.01 10.78 -43.28
C THR A 643 25.51 12.17 -43.71
N ARG A 644 26.83 12.29 -43.90
CA ARG A 644 27.47 13.48 -44.48
C ARG A 644 27.71 13.36 -45.97
N ASP A 645 27.49 12.17 -46.57
CA ASP A 645 27.67 11.91 -47.97
C ASP A 645 26.55 12.57 -48.83
N PRO A 646 26.85 13.54 -49.72
CA PRO A 646 25.85 14.21 -50.53
C PRO A 646 25.04 13.26 -51.40
N ARG A 647 25.65 12.19 -51.89
CA ARG A 647 25.02 11.17 -52.75
C ARG A 647 23.97 10.36 -51.97
N GLN A 648 24.27 10.04 -50.72
CA GLN A 648 23.31 9.34 -49.84
C GLN A 648 22.19 10.28 -49.38
N ILE A 649 22.45 11.57 -49.22
CA ILE A 649 21.41 12.57 -48.91
C ILE A 649 20.41 12.66 -50.06
N ALA A 650 20.85 12.65 -51.34
CA ALA A 650 19.97 12.65 -52.52
C ALA A 650 19.05 11.41 -52.50
N VAL A 651 19.59 10.23 -52.22
CA VAL A 651 18.81 8.97 -52.10
C VAL A 651 17.83 9.04 -50.92
N ALA A 652 18.22 9.63 -49.81
CA ALA A 652 17.34 9.82 -48.63
C ALA A 652 16.16 10.74 -48.98
N CYS A 653 16.41 11.84 -49.71
CA CYS A 653 15.36 12.74 -50.19
C CYS A 653 14.36 12.04 -51.15
N ALA A 654 14.86 11.24 -52.10
CA ALA A 654 14.00 10.49 -53.00
C ALA A 654 13.16 9.43 -52.28
N ARG A 655 13.77 8.69 -51.33
CA ARG A 655 13.03 7.72 -50.53
C ARG A 655 11.96 8.39 -49.68
N GLU A 656 12.24 9.57 -49.10
CA GLU A 656 11.25 10.31 -48.32
C GLU A 656 10.09 10.79 -49.20
N LEU A 657 10.34 11.22 -50.44
CA LEU A 657 9.28 11.58 -51.40
C LEU A 657 8.47 10.35 -51.81
N ALA A 658 9.14 9.25 -52.17
CA ALA A 658 8.49 8.00 -52.57
C ALA A 658 7.58 7.45 -51.41
N GLU A 659 8.05 7.47 -50.16
CA GLU A 659 7.24 7.10 -48.98
C GLU A 659 6.03 8.02 -48.83
N PHE A 660 6.19 9.33 -49.03
CA PHE A 660 5.09 10.27 -48.94
C PHE A 660 4.02 9.98 -50.01
N VAL A 661 4.45 9.72 -51.26
CA VAL A 661 3.56 9.40 -52.36
C VAL A 661 2.86 8.05 -52.14
N HIS A 662 3.58 7.05 -51.66
CA HIS A 662 3.04 5.72 -51.36
C HIS A 662 1.99 5.77 -50.23
N ASP A 663 2.23 6.60 -49.21
CA ASP A 663 1.25 6.83 -48.11
C ASP A 663 -0.05 7.47 -48.64
N GLN A 664 0.01 8.20 -49.76
CA GLN A 664 -1.15 8.78 -50.47
C GLN A 664 -1.82 7.82 -51.45
N ARG A 665 -1.44 6.53 -51.45
CA ARG A 665 -1.95 5.48 -52.35
C ARG A 665 -1.64 5.74 -53.84
N VAL A 666 -0.66 6.58 -54.12
CA VAL A 666 -0.19 6.76 -55.51
C VAL A 666 0.87 5.69 -55.78
N PRO A 667 0.67 4.83 -56.80
CA PRO A 667 1.65 3.81 -57.15
C PRO A 667 2.93 4.49 -57.65
N ALA A 668 4.05 4.21 -56.99
CA ALA A 668 5.38 4.60 -57.45
C ALA A 668 6.24 3.34 -57.48
N GLU A 669 6.92 3.09 -58.58
CA GLU A 669 7.81 1.95 -58.68
C GLU A 669 8.99 2.06 -57.72
N LYS A 670 9.34 0.92 -57.04
CA LYS A 670 10.43 0.88 -56.07
C LYS A 670 11.80 1.21 -56.67
N ALA A 671 11.95 1.05 -57.95
CA ALA A 671 13.21 1.28 -58.71
C ALA A 671 13.20 2.55 -59.58
N ALA A 672 12.20 3.44 -59.40
CA ALA A 672 12.07 4.65 -60.20
C ALA A 672 13.28 5.58 -60.04
N THR A 673 13.76 6.11 -61.15
CA THR A 673 14.77 7.18 -61.15
C THR A 673 14.20 8.46 -60.56
N PHE A 674 15.05 9.42 -60.15
CA PHE A 674 14.57 10.69 -59.61
C PHE A 674 13.65 11.46 -60.58
N ARG A 675 13.90 11.31 -61.89
CA ARG A 675 13.10 11.93 -62.96
C ARG A 675 11.72 11.25 -63.03
N GLU A 676 11.68 9.94 -63.05
CA GLU A 676 10.42 9.16 -63.11
C GLU A 676 9.56 9.40 -61.85
N LEU A 677 10.19 9.43 -60.64
CA LEU A 677 9.50 9.76 -59.42
C LEU A 677 8.91 11.19 -59.47
N GLY A 678 9.68 12.15 -59.95
CA GLY A 678 9.21 13.52 -60.15
C GLY A 678 8.08 13.59 -61.17
N GLY A 679 8.18 12.87 -62.30
CA GLY A 679 7.15 12.75 -63.31
C GLY A 679 5.85 12.15 -62.78
N THR A 680 5.93 11.09 -61.97
CA THR A 680 4.76 10.47 -61.30
C THR A 680 4.06 11.45 -60.35
N VAL A 681 4.83 12.23 -59.58
CA VAL A 681 4.28 13.26 -58.71
C VAL A 681 3.57 14.34 -59.53
N SER A 682 4.20 14.83 -60.59
CA SER A 682 3.60 15.87 -61.43
C SER A 682 2.33 15.39 -62.14
N ALA A 683 2.35 14.18 -62.71
CA ALA A 683 1.22 13.60 -63.47
C ALA A 683 0.04 13.21 -62.56
N ARG A 684 0.30 12.63 -61.37
CA ARG A 684 -0.76 12.07 -60.48
C ARG A 684 -1.26 13.03 -59.42
N LEU A 685 -0.44 13.97 -58.99
CA LEU A 685 -0.76 14.91 -57.88
C LEU A 685 -0.84 16.37 -58.37
N GLY A 686 -0.62 16.63 -59.65
CA GLY A 686 -0.76 17.97 -60.26
C GLY A 686 0.24 19.00 -59.73
N VAL A 687 1.35 18.59 -59.12
CA VAL A 687 2.34 19.49 -58.55
C VAL A 687 3.68 19.27 -59.21
N ASP A 688 4.23 20.32 -59.85
CA ASP A 688 5.54 20.25 -60.51
C ASP A 688 6.67 19.86 -59.55
N ALA A 689 7.34 18.76 -59.84
CA ALA A 689 8.46 18.20 -59.08
C ALA A 689 9.78 18.21 -59.86
N SER A 690 9.84 18.91 -61.02
CA SER A 690 11.00 18.95 -61.88
C SER A 690 12.25 19.55 -61.23
N GLY A 691 12.07 20.60 -60.37
CA GLY A 691 13.14 21.20 -59.58
C GLY A 691 13.81 20.21 -58.64
N PHE A 692 12.98 19.44 -57.90
CA PHE A 692 13.49 18.37 -57.05
C PHE A 692 14.23 17.28 -57.84
N ALA A 693 13.66 16.83 -58.97
CA ALA A 693 14.25 15.78 -59.77
C ALA A 693 15.65 16.19 -60.31
N ARG A 694 15.79 17.44 -60.80
CA ARG A 694 17.07 17.98 -61.21
C ARG A 694 18.09 18.07 -60.13
N ALA A 695 17.71 18.66 -58.99
CA ALA A 695 18.61 18.83 -57.86
C ALA A 695 19.08 17.48 -57.27
N ALA A 696 18.16 16.50 -57.12
CA ALA A 696 18.50 15.17 -56.65
C ALA A 696 19.40 14.39 -57.62
N THR A 697 19.18 14.53 -58.93
CA THR A 697 20.02 13.94 -59.98
C THR A 697 21.43 14.55 -59.95
N ALA A 698 21.55 15.87 -59.87
CA ALA A 698 22.83 16.56 -59.78
C ALA A 698 23.61 16.16 -58.48
N ALA A 699 22.92 16.03 -57.37
CA ALA A 699 23.53 15.59 -56.12
C ALA A 699 24.04 14.14 -56.16
N ARG A 700 23.41 13.27 -56.92
CA ARG A 700 23.77 11.84 -57.02
C ARG A 700 24.84 11.55 -58.04
N TYR A 701 24.75 12.19 -59.21
CA TYR A 701 25.52 11.87 -60.41
C TYR A 701 26.41 13.00 -60.92
N GLY A 702 26.29 14.19 -60.31
CA GLY A 702 27.09 15.36 -60.71
C GLY A 702 28.55 15.31 -60.23
N PRO A 703 29.35 16.32 -60.58
CA PRO A 703 30.76 16.44 -60.21
C PRO A 703 30.91 16.47 -58.68
N PRO A 704 31.98 15.87 -58.08
CA PRO A 704 32.18 15.85 -56.65
C PRO A 704 32.18 17.23 -56.00
N GLY A 705 32.70 18.26 -56.63
CA GLY A 705 32.76 19.63 -56.09
C GLY A 705 31.41 20.31 -55.92
N GLU A 706 30.40 19.93 -56.73
CA GLU A 706 29.06 20.52 -56.70
C GLU A 706 28.03 19.65 -55.93
N ALA A 707 28.40 18.42 -55.57
CA ALA A 707 27.49 17.45 -55.00
C ALA A 707 26.88 17.91 -53.67
N SER A 708 27.64 18.64 -52.81
CA SER A 708 27.17 19.15 -51.55
C SER A 708 26.11 20.26 -51.68
N THR A 709 26.32 21.18 -52.58
CA THR A 709 25.38 22.28 -52.95
C THR A 709 24.12 21.72 -53.57
N ALA A 710 24.25 20.75 -54.49
CA ALA A 710 23.13 20.07 -55.10
C ALA A 710 22.31 19.25 -54.08
N ALA A 711 22.94 18.62 -53.10
CA ALA A 711 22.24 17.90 -52.02
C ALA A 711 21.49 18.86 -51.08
N ALA A 712 22.04 20.02 -50.80
CA ALA A 712 21.34 21.05 -50.03
C ALA A 712 20.12 21.60 -50.81
N ALA A 713 20.29 21.84 -52.10
CA ALA A 713 19.20 22.25 -52.99
C ALA A 713 18.09 21.17 -53.06
N ALA A 714 18.46 19.90 -53.21
CA ALA A 714 17.49 18.78 -53.21
C ALA A 714 16.66 18.70 -51.92
N ARG A 715 17.27 18.96 -50.76
CA ARG A 715 16.57 19.05 -49.49
C ARG A 715 15.59 20.22 -49.41
N THR A 716 15.95 21.36 -49.94
CA THR A 716 15.11 22.56 -49.98
C THR A 716 13.93 22.34 -50.92
N GLU A 717 14.19 21.86 -52.14
CA GLU A 717 13.18 21.51 -53.10
C GLU A 717 12.20 20.45 -52.58
N LEU A 718 12.69 19.41 -51.88
CA LEU A 718 11.83 18.42 -51.25
C LEU A 718 10.90 19.04 -50.20
N ARG A 719 11.39 19.96 -49.36
CA ARG A 719 10.57 20.64 -48.39
C ARG A 719 9.46 21.46 -49.01
N ASP A 720 9.79 22.20 -50.03
CA ASP A 720 8.87 23.08 -50.73
C ASP A 720 7.86 22.28 -51.55
N LEU A 721 8.30 21.21 -52.22
CA LEU A 721 7.43 20.25 -52.88
C LEU A 721 6.43 19.61 -51.93
N LYS A 722 6.88 19.15 -50.77
CA LYS A 722 5.99 18.58 -49.71
C LYS A 722 5.01 19.61 -49.17
N ARG A 723 5.39 20.89 -49.06
CA ARG A 723 4.47 21.97 -48.66
C ARG A 723 3.38 22.16 -49.73
N ARG A 724 3.74 22.21 -51.01
CA ARG A 724 2.80 22.33 -52.12
C ARG A 724 1.87 21.13 -52.18
N LEU A 725 2.40 19.89 -52.08
CA LEU A 725 1.63 18.66 -52.05
C LEU A 725 0.64 18.62 -50.88
N ARG A 726 1.05 19.05 -49.68
CA ARG A 726 0.14 19.12 -48.55
C ARG A 726 -0.99 20.13 -48.72
N ARG A 727 -0.74 21.22 -49.46
CA ARG A 727 -1.77 22.22 -49.71
C ARG A 727 -2.81 21.74 -50.75
N SER A 728 -2.39 20.92 -51.72
CA SER A 728 -3.29 20.37 -52.74
C SER A 728 -4.16 19.20 -52.21
N LEU A 729 -3.77 18.54 -51.10
CA LEU A 729 -4.50 17.42 -50.55
C LEU A 729 -5.64 17.86 -49.63
N ALA A 730 -6.79 17.16 -49.65
CA ALA A 730 -7.90 17.32 -48.70
C ALA A 730 -7.43 17.00 -47.28
N THR A 731 -8.11 17.57 -46.26
CA THR A 731 -7.77 17.37 -44.83
C THR A 731 -7.79 15.92 -44.44
N PHE A 732 -8.73 15.14 -44.95
CA PHE A 732 -8.85 13.70 -44.69
C PHE A 732 -7.67 12.91 -45.26
N ASP A 733 -7.22 13.24 -46.48
CA ASP A 733 -6.07 12.59 -47.13
C ASP A 733 -4.75 12.93 -46.45
N ARG A 734 -4.62 14.15 -45.89
CA ARG A 734 -3.46 14.53 -45.08
C ARG A 734 -3.39 13.68 -43.78
N ALA A 735 -4.52 13.52 -43.11
CA ALA A 735 -4.59 12.70 -41.90
C ALA A 735 -4.33 11.22 -42.24
N ARG A 736 -4.97 10.67 -43.26
CA ARG A 736 -4.76 9.30 -43.71
C ARG A 736 -3.32 9.00 -44.03
N GLY A 737 -2.63 9.89 -44.76
CA GLY A 737 -1.22 9.74 -45.10
C GLY A 737 -0.29 9.77 -43.88
N LEU A 738 -0.66 10.52 -42.84
CA LEU A 738 0.11 10.60 -41.58
C LEU A 738 0.11 9.24 -40.83
N PHE A 739 -1.02 8.57 -40.78
CA PHE A 739 -1.24 7.32 -40.06
C PHE A 739 -1.11 6.06 -40.90
N SER A 740 -0.86 6.20 -42.22
CA SER A 740 -0.69 5.07 -43.14
C SER A 740 0.53 4.23 -42.76
N VAL A 741 0.40 2.92 -42.69
CA VAL A 741 1.49 1.96 -42.39
C VAL A 741 2.16 1.45 -43.69
N ARG A 742 1.67 1.84 -44.86
CA ARG A 742 2.14 1.36 -46.19
C ARG A 742 3.62 1.62 -46.45
N SER A 743 4.09 2.82 -46.06
CA SER A 743 5.52 3.16 -46.19
C SER A 743 6.43 2.36 -45.27
N LEU A 744 5.88 1.64 -44.31
CA LEU A 744 6.61 0.77 -43.35
C LEU A 744 6.71 -0.67 -43.86
N GLY A 745 6.05 -1.02 -44.97
CA GLY A 745 6.04 -2.38 -45.52
C GLY A 745 5.06 -3.32 -44.81
N LEU A 746 4.12 -2.76 -44.06
CA LEU A 746 3.12 -3.49 -43.28
C LEU A 746 1.70 -3.38 -43.88
N GLY A 747 1.60 -3.02 -45.14
CA GLY A 747 0.32 -2.85 -45.85
C GLY A 747 0.28 -3.45 -47.21
#